data_eab5ad3f7a39ada639cf7129ee15f14c
#
_entry.id   eab5ad3f7a39ada639cf7129ee15f14c
#
_cell.length_a   1.000
_cell.length_b   1.000
_cell.length_c   1.000
_cell.angle_alpha   90.00
_cell.angle_beta   90.00
_cell.angle_gamma   90.00
#
_symmetry.space_group_name_H-M   'P 1'
#
loop_
_entity.id
_entity.type
_entity.pdbx_description
1 polymer ?
#
loop_
_entity_poly.entity_id
_entity_poly.type
_entity_poly.pdbx_seq_one_letter_code
_entity_poly.pdbx_strand_id
1 'polypeptide(L)'
;FQHAAMPARTLPSSGSNSPTVSCLGHGGGYLTPDQIASGYNLQGIYNQGLHGGGQIVGLFELDSFQMSDISAYESCYGKSKTNIATIPTGQDPIPADKGMIQVESDAELILGTAPTLGQLRIYEAGTSVTDYNGEWAKILVDSPPVVSTSWYSCESDILQSDPNELSQENAYFTTAAAQGETILAASGNSGSSGCYFDNNANPTLSADDPAAQPYVTAVGGTTLTVNSNGSYKGENTWNDPVKQGQTTGASGGGLSQEWKLPSWQSAPGVQNQYSNGMREVPDVALNADVLSGYPIYCTAGAAGCSGSHPWITVGGTGPAADIWAAMIALVNEGSENFGSFPAGFVNPLLYQDANSSSYNNDFHDITTGNNDYANLQPNNLYPATITYDLATGLGSFNASNLLTDLDSLILSNSGFRTAPANSEWYFAEGSVGGGFQEYLTLSDPDPVNLSKIAVTYLIQGHPSKTVDHIVNASSRLTINVNSDLGVNPSGNHESVATIVYVMTGPPIIAERPMYFNYNGIQSGTDVIGAAYPGKSFYFSEADSTHNSTANYSTFITMLNPSTSLTDSVKITFYTGNCTTNCPSETKTVGPMQRQTAAPTDLNLHQKMAISVISNNPVVVERPMYFTDNIPNAGGKTTGAASEVGATAPGTDWLFAEGSTQLHFQTYYELANFGANTANATVKLEFSDGTTASYPVTVPAYGFTTFDVNAHPGNTTGVSAEITSDNPIVADRLMYFHYGSALYSGGTDVVGVTAASNVYSFAEGYTAGNFHEYLTIQNPTGTNETVAVTFFVNGLIFQEQITASAHSRTTLNINNIINPISSGAVSIMVQAVYPTNPSPVVVAERPEYFGYNSDQGGTDVIGYTGS
;
A
#
# COMPACT_ATOMS: atom_id res chain seq x y z
N PHE A 1 -36.48 3.65 -5.57
CA PHE A 1 -35.61 3.24 -6.67
C PHE A 1 -36.41 2.42 -7.66
N GLN A 2 -36.35 2.74 -8.92
CA GLN A 2 -36.96 1.96 -10.01
C GLN A 2 -35.86 1.70 -11.03
N HIS A 3 -35.78 0.49 -11.57
CA HIS A 3 -34.93 0.26 -12.72
C HIS A 3 -35.66 0.77 -13.98
N ALA A 4 -34.98 1.42 -14.88
CA ALA A 4 -35.45 1.54 -16.25
C ALA A 4 -35.46 0.13 -16.85
N ALA A 5 -36.56 -0.24 -17.52
CA ALA A 5 -36.70 -1.57 -18.09
C ALA A 5 -35.49 -1.88 -18.97
N MET A 6 -34.77 -2.93 -18.64
CA MET A 6 -33.62 -3.39 -19.42
C MET A 6 -34.05 -3.68 -20.85
N PRO A 7 -33.35 -3.17 -21.88
CA PRO A 7 -33.62 -3.53 -23.26
C PRO A 7 -33.41 -5.05 -23.46
N ALA A 8 -34.47 -5.77 -23.79
CA ALA A 8 -34.40 -7.24 -23.98
C ALA A 8 -35.12 -7.68 -25.27
N ARG A 9 -34.61 -8.72 -25.91
CA ARG A 9 -35.17 -9.31 -27.13
C ARG A 9 -35.16 -10.83 -27.06
N THR A 10 -36.30 -11.46 -27.33
CA THR A 10 -36.39 -12.93 -27.45
C THR A 10 -35.66 -13.44 -28.68
N LEU A 11 -34.85 -14.50 -28.53
CA LEU A 11 -34.17 -15.14 -29.63
C LEU A 11 -35.05 -16.23 -30.27
N PRO A 12 -34.99 -16.46 -31.62
CA PRO A 12 -35.69 -17.54 -32.29
C PRO A 12 -35.20 -18.89 -31.75
N SER A 13 -36.15 -19.83 -31.46
CA SER A 13 -35.83 -21.19 -31.01
C SER A 13 -34.98 -21.94 -32.03
N SER A 14 -33.82 -22.44 -31.65
CA SER A 14 -33.17 -23.54 -32.34
C SER A 14 -33.92 -24.82 -32.02
N GLY A 15 -34.73 -25.32 -32.97
CA GLY A 15 -35.62 -26.44 -32.72
C GLY A 15 -34.93 -27.75 -32.34
N SER A 16 -34.86 -28.05 -31.05
CA SER A 16 -34.71 -29.42 -30.57
C SER A 16 -35.44 -29.59 -29.24
N ASN A 17 -36.38 -30.51 -29.19
CA ASN A 17 -37.11 -31.00 -27.99
C ASN A 17 -36.21 -31.92 -27.13
N SER A 18 -35.04 -31.50 -26.74
CA SER A 18 -34.15 -32.26 -25.84
C SER A 18 -34.15 -31.64 -24.44
N PRO A 19 -34.20 -32.41 -23.37
CA PRO A 19 -34.13 -31.89 -21.99
C PRO A 19 -32.70 -31.40 -21.58
N THR A 20 -31.76 -31.40 -22.48
CA THR A 20 -30.42 -30.85 -22.26
C THR A 20 -30.39 -29.42 -22.70
N VAL A 21 -29.83 -28.53 -21.85
CA VAL A 21 -29.59 -27.12 -22.17
C VAL A 21 -28.82 -27.03 -23.49
N SER A 22 -29.40 -26.36 -24.50
CA SER A 22 -28.73 -26.15 -25.78
C SER A 22 -28.04 -24.80 -25.74
N CYS A 23 -26.70 -24.80 -25.66
CA CYS A 23 -25.92 -23.58 -25.65
C CYS A 23 -25.97 -22.85 -27.00
N LEU A 24 -26.00 -21.53 -26.96
CA LEU A 24 -25.97 -20.73 -28.18
C LEU A 24 -24.54 -20.63 -28.74
N GLY A 25 -24.42 -20.80 -30.05
CA GLY A 25 -23.19 -20.58 -30.80
C GLY A 25 -23.18 -19.24 -31.54
N HIS A 26 -22.12 -18.94 -32.26
CA HIS A 26 -21.95 -17.69 -33.00
C HIS A 26 -22.98 -17.47 -34.11
N GLY A 27 -23.29 -16.23 -34.45
CA GLY A 27 -23.98 -15.85 -35.68
C GLY A 27 -25.45 -15.46 -35.52
N GLY A 28 -25.95 -15.29 -34.30
CA GLY A 28 -27.36 -14.93 -34.03
C GLY A 28 -27.64 -13.42 -33.90
N GLY A 29 -26.69 -12.55 -34.15
CA GLY A 29 -26.83 -11.08 -33.89
C GLY A 29 -26.76 -10.77 -32.40
N TYR A 30 -25.96 -11.50 -31.64
CA TYR A 30 -25.63 -11.33 -30.23
C TYR A 30 -24.16 -11.68 -30.01
N LEU A 31 -23.61 -11.27 -28.87
CA LEU A 31 -22.21 -11.52 -28.47
C LEU A 31 -22.14 -12.55 -27.34
N THR A 32 -21.71 -13.78 -27.68
CA THR A 32 -21.41 -14.79 -26.68
C THR A 32 -20.14 -14.45 -25.87
N PRO A 33 -19.91 -15.02 -24.67
CA PRO A 33 -18.74 -14.69 -23.86
C PRO A 33 -17.39 -14.76 -24.58
N ASP A 34 -17.21 -15.72 -25.45
CA ASP A 34 -15.98 -15.85 -26.27
C ASP A 34 -15.89 -14.79 -27.38
N GLN A 35 -17.01 -14.27 -27.88
CA GLN A 35 -17.03 -13.14 -28.81
C GLN A 35 -16.77 -11.80 -28.08
N ILE A 36 -17.24 -11.65 -26.84
CA ILE A 36 -16.88 -10.54 -25.96
C ILE A 36 -15.38 -10.57 -25.70
N ALA A 37 -14.86 -11.74 -25.30
CA ALA A 37 -13.44 -11.95 -25.04
C ALA A 37 -12.56 -11.64 -26.26
N SER A 38 -13.02 -11.99 -27.46
CA SER A 38 -12.30 -11.69 -28.71
C SER A 38 -12.43 -10.21 -29.11
N GLY A 39 -13.65 -9.63 -28.93
CA GLY A 39 -13.94 -8.25 -29.28
C GLY A 39 -13.14 -7.24 -28.43
N TYR A 40 -13.03 -7.49 -27.14
CA TYR A 40 -12.36 -6.58 -26.21
C TYR A 40 -10.98 -7.08 -25.74
N ASN A 41 -10.37 -8.08 -26.42
CA ASN A 41 -9.03 -8.62 -26.14
C ASN A 41 -8.86 -9.22 -24.74
N LEU A 42 -9.92 -9.78 -24.14
CA LEU A 42 -9.83 -10.56 -22.90
C LEU A 42 -9.06 -11.87 -23.09
N GLN A 43 -9.01 -12.40 -24.33
CA GLN A 43 -8.26 -13.61 -24.64
C GLN A 43 -6.77 -13.48 -24.30
N GLY A 44 -6.21 -12.27 -24.39
CA GLY A 44 -4.83 -11.99 -23.96
C GLY A 44 -4.63 -12.20 -22.46
N ILE A 45 -5.62 -11.84 -21.65
CA ILE A 45 -5.65 -12.05 -20.20
C ILE A 45 -5.80 -13.55 -19.87
N TYR A 46 -6.75 -14.23 -20.51
CA TYR A 46 -6.98 -15.68 -20.31
C TYR A 46 -5.76 -16.52 -20.68
N ASN A 47 -5.00 -16.11 -21.71
CA ASN A 47 -3.75 -16.77 -22.07
C ASN A 47 -2.63 -16.63 -21.01
N GLN A 48 -2.74 -15.68 -20.12
CA GLN A 48 -1.86 -15.52 -18.96
C GLN A 48 -2.31 -16.36 -17.75
N GLY A 49 -3.46 -17.04 -17.85
CA GLY A 49 -4.02 -17.88 -16.80
C GLY A 49 -4.96 -17.14 -15.87
N LEU A 50 -5.25 -15.86 -16.12
CA LEU A 50 -6.14 -15.04 -15.30
C LEU A 50 -7.58 -15.23 -15.76
N HIS A 51 -8.44 -15.66 -14.86
CA HIS A 51 -9.83 -16.01 -15.14
C HIS A 51 -10.78 -15.59 -14.00
N GLY A 52 -10.32 -14.79 -13.02
CA GLY A 52 -11.03 -14.36 -11.81
C GLY A 52 -10.76 -15.27 -10.60
N GLY A 53 -9.72 -16.11 -10.66
CA GLY A 53 -9.39 -17.05 -9.57
C GLY A 53 -9.11 -16.33 -8.25
N GLY A 54 -9.77 -16.78 -7.17
CA GLY A 54 -9.64 -16.16 -5.84
C GLY A 54 -10.42 -14.86 -5.63
N GLN A 55 -10.87 -14.19 -6.71
CA GLN A 55 -11.53 -12.87 -6.62
C GLN A 55 -12.99 -12.99 -6.17
N ILE A 56 -13.46 -11.90 -5.54
CA ILE A 56 -14.85 -11.77 -5.09
C ILE A 56 -15.47 -10.56 -5.79
N VAL A 57 -16.66 -10.78 -6.39
CA VAL A 57 -17.50 -9.68 -6.90
C VAL A 57 -18.81 -9.66 -6.12
N GLY A 58 -19.21 -8.48 -5.66
CA GLY A 58 -20.52 -8.22 -5.09
C GLY A 58 -21.48 -7.69 -6.15
N LEU A 59 -22.75 -8.09 -6.08
CA LEU A 59 -23.86 -7.52 -6.84
C LEU A 59 -24.85 -6.88 -5.87
N PHE A 60 -25.21 -5.63 -6.13
CA PHE A 60 -26.28 -4.93 -5.45
C PHE A 60 -27.59 -5.10 -6.23
N GLU A 61 -28.60 -5.74 -5.62
CA GLU A 61 -29.82 -6.17 -6.32
C GLU A 61 -31.11 -5.90 -5.54
N LEU A 62 -32.10 -5.35 -6.22
CA LEU A 62 -33.41 -5.04 -5.65
C LEU A 62 -34.53 -5.99 -6.13
N ASP A 63 -34.18 -7.13 -6.68
CA ASP A 63 -35.09 -8.20 -7.09
C ASP A 63 -34.43 -9.56 -6.86
N SER A 64 -35.20 -10.63 -6.92
CA SER A 64 -34.71 -12.01 -6.78
C SER A 64 -34.29 -12.60 -8.13
N PHE A 65 -33.80 -13.84 -8.11
CA PHE A 65 -33.35 -14.56 -9.30
C PHE A 65 -33.63 -16.08 -9.19
N GLN A 66 -33.38 -16.81 -10.27
CA GLN A 66 -33.43 -18.27 -10.25
C GLN A 66 -32.04 -18.89 -10.38
N MET A 67 -31.53 -19.47 -9.30
CA MET A 67 -30.22 -20.16 -9.28
C MET A 67 -30.10 -21.23 -10.36
N SER A 68 -31.25 -21.86 -10.80
CA SER A 68 -31.25 -22.85 -11.88
C SER A 68 -30.87 -22.24 -13.24
N ASP A 69 -31.19 -20.97 -13.45
CA ASP A 69 -30.95 -20.28 -14.71
C ASP A 69 -29.45 -19.87 -14.80
N ILE A 70 -28.89 -19.31 -13.75
CA ILE A 70 -27.45 -19.07 -13.64
C ILE A 70 -26.66 -20.38 -13.81
N SER A 71 -27.11 -21.49 -13.16
CA SER A 71 -26.41 -22.78 -13.30
C SER A 71 -26.51 -23.35 -14.73
N ALA A 72 -27.60 -23.07 -15.46
CA ALA A 72 -27.75 -23.45 -16.86
C ALA A 72 -26.82 -22.63 -17.76
N TYR A 73 -26.67 -21.33 -17.51
CA TYR A 73 -25.74 -20.48 -18.21
C TYR A 73 -24.26 -20.90 -17.99
N GLU A 74 -23.86 -21.13 -16.72
CA GLU A 74 -22.51 -21.64 -16.40
C GLU A 74 -22.21 -22.98 -17.09
N SER A 75 -23.18 -23.84 -17.19
CA SER A 75 -23.04 -25.16 -17.90
C SER A 75 -22.73 -24.98 -19.38
N CYS A 76 -23.07 -23.84 -19.98
CA CYS A 76 -22.75 -23.49 -21.35
C CYS A 76 -21.42 -22.72 -21.49
N TYR A 77 -21.17 -21.78 -20.65
CA TYR A 77 -20.11 -20.78 -20.84
C TYR A 77 -19.11 -20.70 -19.69
N GLY A 78 -19.48 -21.14 -18.49
CA GLY A 78 -18.57 -21.19 -17.34
C GLY A 78 -17.54 -22.33 -17.45
N LYS A 79 -16.34 -22.10 -16.99
CA LYS A 79 -15.26 -23.10 -16.96
C LYS A 79 -15.22 -23.90 -15.66
N SER A 80 -15.76 -23.35 -14.58
CA SER A 80 -15.89 -24.03 -13.28
C SER A 80 -17.19 -23.60 -12.62
N LYS A 81 -17.63 -24.40 -11.63
CA LYS A 81 -18.81 -24.03 -10.83
C LYS A 81 -18.39 -22.97 -9.82
N THR A 82 -18.86 -21.74 -10.00
CA THR A 82 -18.57 -20.63 -9.08
C THR A 82 -19.30 -20.82 -7.75
N ASN A 83 -18.69 -20.35 -6.67
CA ASN A 83 -19.34 -20.25 -5.37
C ASN A 83 -20.22 -19.00 -5.34
N ILE A 84 -21.54 -19.18 -5.49
CA ILE A 84 -22.52 -18.08 -5.44
C ILE A 84 -23.11 -18.04 -4.03
N ALA A 85 -22.99 -16.88 -3.38
CA ALA A 85 -23.58 -16.62 -2.08
C ALA A 85 -24.72 -15.59 -2.21
N THR A 86 -25.93 -15.97 -1.86
CA THR A 86 -27.08 -15.06 -1.76
C THR A 86 -27.14 -14.48 -0.36
N ILE A 87 -27.21 -13.17 -0.25
CA ILE A 87 -27.16 -12.42 1.01
C ILE A 87 -28.37 -11.49 1.10
N PRO A 88 -29.48 -11.95 1.71
CA PRO A 88 -30.64 -11.08 1.96
C PRO A 88 -30.27 -9.99 2.99
N THR A 89 -30.53 -8.74 2.66
CA THR A 89 -30.12 -7.58 3.48
C THR A 89 -31.27 -6.75 4.01
N GLY A 90 -32.43 -6.82 3.36
CA GLY A 90 -33.59 -6.02 3.69
C GLY A 90 -34.54 -6.65 4.73
N GLN A 91 -35.55 -5.87 5.13
CA GLN A 91 -36.66 -6.30 6.00
C GLN A 91 -37.94 -6.52 5.19
N ASP A 92 -38.11 -5.88 4.08
CA ASP A 92 -39.21 -6.04 3.15
C ASP A 92 -39.06 -7.29 2.28
N PRO A 93 -40.14 -7.86 1.77
CA PRO A 93 -40.05 -8.99 0.83
C PRO A 93 -39.30 -8.59 -0.43
N ILE A 94 -38.33 -9.38 -0.81
CA ILE A 94 -37.58 -9.20 -2.07
C ILE A 94 -38.57 -9.37 -3.22
N PRO A 95 -38.67 -8.42 -4.18
CA PRO A 95 -39.53 -8.59 -5.34
C PRO A 95 -39.17 -9.86 -6.15
N ALA A 96 -40.11 -10.36 -6.90
CA ALA A 96 -39.92 -11.45 -7.84
C ALA A 96 -40.76 -11.15 -9.09
N ASP A 97 -40.32 -10.18 -9.84
CA ASP A 97 -41.04 -9.67 -11.00
C ASP A 97 -40.14 -9.46 -12.23
N LYS A 98 -40.28 -8.35 -12.93
CA LYS A 98 -39.48 -8.10 -14.14
C LYS A 98 -37.99 -7.76 -13.86
N GLY A 99 -37.68 -7.34 -12.66
CA GLY A 99 -36.30 -7.07 -12.24
C GLY A 99 -35.44 -8.32 -12.19
N MET A 100 -36.03 -9.51 -12.08
CA MET A 100 -35.29 -10.77 -12.12
C MET A 100 -34.43 -10.93 -13.38
N ILE A 101 -34.84 -10.37 -14.54
CA ILE A 101 -34.00 -10.35 -15.76
C ILE A 101 -32.69 -9.61 -15.49
N GLN A 102 -32.73 -8.51 -14.71
CA GLN A 102 -31.53 -7.73 -14.37
C GLN A 102 -30.58 -8.58 -13.54
N VAL A 103 -31.05 -9.16 -12.44
CA VAL A 103 -30.22 -9.96 -11.53
C VAL A 103 -29.57 -11.17 -12.24
N GLU A 104 -30.36 -11.85 -13.09
CA GLU A 104 -29.85 -12.99 -13.89
C GLU A 104 -28.82 -12.52 -14.91
N SER A 105 -29.04 -11.36 -15.56
CA SER A 105 -28.09 -10.75 -16.48
C SER A 105 -26.77 -10.43 -15.80
N ASP A 106 -26.82 -9.74 -14.69
CA ASP A 106 -25.66 -9.24 -13.96
C ASP A 106 -24.80 -10.42 -13.49
N ALA A 107 -25.41 -11.43 -12.88
CA ALA A 107 -24.71 -12.63 -12.47
C ALA A 107 -24.09 -13.41 -13.65
N GLU A 108 -24.86 -13.66 -14.71
CA GLU A 108 -24.43 -14.47 -15.86
C GLU A 108 -23.30 -13.81 -16.65
N LEU A 109 -23.33 -12.47 -16.82
CA LEU A 109 -22.31 -11.77 -17.57
C LEU A 109 -20.98 -11.64 -16.82
N ILE A 110 -21.02 -11.48 -15.48
CA ILE A 110 -19.81 -11.55 -14.65
C ILE A 110 -19.18 -12.95 -14.77
N LEU A 111 -19.98 -14.02 -14.61
CA LEU A 111 -19.51 -15.39 -14.68
C LEU A 111 -19.03 -15.79 -16.08
N GLY A 112 -19.63 -15.22 -17.12
CA GLY A 112 -19.20 -15.42 -18.51
C GLY A 112 -17.86 -14.75 -18.82
N THR A 113 -17.54 -13.63 -18.13
CA THR A 113 -16.33 -12.82 -18.35
C THR A 113 -15.21 -13.22 -17.39
N ALA A 114 -15.50 -13.57 -16.13
CA ALA A 114 -14.55 -14.10 -15.15
C ALA A 114 -14.88 -15.56 -14.80
N PRO A 115 -14.61 -16.53 -15.73
CA PRO A 115 -15.21 -17.87 -15.68
C PRO A 115 -14.66 -18.81 -14.59
N THR A 116 -13.70 -18.36 -13.78
CA THR A 116 -13.22 -19.08 -12.58
C THR A 116 -13.27 -18.20 -11.34
N LEU A 117 -14.17 -17.21 -11.33
CA LEU A 117 -14.38 -16.30 -10.19
C LEU A 117 -14.45 -17.07 -8.87
N GLY A 118 -13.70 -16.61 -7.86
CA GLY A 118 -13.63 -17.29 -6.56
C GLY A 118 -14.97 -17.28 -5.83
N GLN A 119 -15.68 -16.14 -5.83
CA GLN A 119 -17.02 -16.01 -5.27
C GLN A 119 -17.81 -14.88 -5.94
N LEU A 120 -19.09 -15.15 -6.24
CA LEU A 120 -20.08 -14.11 -6.55
C LEU A 120 -21.00 -13.94 -5.34
N ARG A 121 -21.09 -12.73 -4.80
CA ARG A 121 -22.00 -12.38 -3.69
C ARG A 121 -23.14 -11.57 -4.24
N ILE A 122 -24.35 -12.13 -4.23
CA ILE A 122 -25.57 -11.45 -4.65
C ILE A 122 -26.26 -10.95 -3.37
N TYR A 123 -26.21 -9.63 -3.16
CA TYR A 123 -26.94 -8.97 -2.10
C TYR A 123 -28.35 -8.69 -2.63
N GLU A 124 -29.38 -8.91 -1.83
CA GLU A 124 -30.78 -8.78 -2.24
C GLU A 124 -31.58 -8.03 -1.19
N ALA A 125 -32.26 -6.98 -1.62
CA ALA A 125 -33.15 -6.21 -0.75
C ALA A 125 -34.50 -5.90 -1.40
N GLY A 126 -35.44 -5.34 -0.64
CA GLY A 126 -36.63 -4.70 -1.16
C GLY A 126 -36.35 -3.32 -1.71
N THR A 127 -37.34 -2.73 -2.39
CA THR A 127 -37.19 -1.43 -3.08
C THR A 127 -37.41 -0.21 -2.18
N SER A 128 -37.56 -0.39 -0.85
CA SER A 128 -37.68 0.74 0.07
C SER A 128 -36.32 1.41 0.31
N VAL A 129 -36.31 2.73 0.58
CA VAL A 129 -35.09 3.48 0.92
C VAL A 129 -34.33 2.85 2.09
N THR A 130 -35.05 2.31 3.09
CA THR A 130 -34.45 1.63 4.25
C THR A 130 -33.71 0.37 3.83
N ASP A 131 -34.28 -0.43 2.93
CA ASP A 131 -33.68 -1.66 2.47
C ASP A 131 -32.50 -1.38 1.53
N TYR A 132 -32.63 -0.42 0.63
CA TYR A 132 -31.56 0.08 -0.23
C TYR A 132 -30.32 0.50 0.58
N ASN A 133 -30.52 1.36 1.59
CA ASN A 133 -29.44 1.80 2.47
C ASN A 133 -28.88 0.67 3.35
N GLY A 134 -29.74 -0.26 3.77
CA GLY A 134 -29.36 -1.46 4.50
C GLY A 134 -28.44 -2.38 3.69
N GLU A 135 -28.66 -2.47 2.40
CA GLU A 135 -27.85 -3.26 1.48
C GLU A 135 -26.46 -2.67 1.30
N TRP A 136 -26.34 -1.36 1.01
CA TRP A 136 -25.05 -0.69 0.95
C TRP A 136 -24.27 -0.81 2.26
N ALA A 137 -24.96 -0.64 3.42
CA ALA A 137 -24.32 -0.83 4.72
C ALA A 137 -23.80 -2.26 4.92
N LYS A 138 -24.50 -3.28 4.40
CA LYS A 138 -24.05 -4.67 4.47
C LYS A 138 -22.88 -4.95 3.55
N ILE A 139 -22.89 -4.40 2.34
CA ILE A 139 -21.78 -4.49 1.38
C ILE A 139 -20.49 -3.92 2.00
N LEU A 140 -20.55 -2.74 2.64
CA LEU A 140 -19.41 -2.15 3.34
C LEU A 140 -18.88 -3.01 4.49
N VAL A 141 -19.75 -3.73 5.20
CA VAL A 141 -19.29 -4.67 6.27
C VAL A 141 -18.58 -5.87 5.68
N ASP A 142 -19.05 -6.36 4.54
CA ASP A 142 -18.49 -7.55 3.89
C ASP A 142 -17.30 -7.22 2.98
N SER A 143 -17.15 -5.96 2.60
CA SER A 143 -16.05 -5.36 1.85
C SER A 143 -15.56 -6.21 0.66
N PRO A 144 -16.42 -6.53 -0.33
CA PRO A 144 -15.97 -7.19 -1.55
C PRO A 144 -15.11 -6.21 -2.37
N PRO A 145 -13.96 -6.62 -2.92
CA PRO A 145 -13.06 -5.69 -3.62
C PRO A 145 -13.66 -5.04 -4.87
N VAL A 146 -14.69 -5.64 -5.45
CA VAL A 146 -15.43 -5.12 -6.61
C VAL A 146 -16.92 -5.30 -6.39
N VAL A 147 -17.70 -4.24 -6.66
CA VAL A 147 -19.16 -4.25 -6.61
C VAL A 147 -19.73 -3.71 -7.92
N SER A 148 -20.74 -4.35 -8.47
CA SER A 148 -21.51 -3.86 -9.61
C SER A 148 -22.96 -3.57 -9.18
N THR A 149 -23.53 -2.52 -9.76
CA THR A 149 -24.98 -2.25 -9.68
C THR A 149 -25.53 -1.76 -11.01
N SER A 150 -26.62 -2.39 -11.40
CA SER A 150 -27.42 -1.99 -12.55
C SER A 150 -28.63 -1.14 -12.18
N TRP A 151 -28.82 -0.93 -10.87
CA TRP A 151 -29.96 -0.18 -10.33
C TRP A 151 -29.60 1.29 -10.20
N TYR A 152 -30.43 2.18 -10.74
CA TYR A 152 -30.20 3.61 -10.72
C TYR A 152 -31.51 4.39 -10.63
N SER A 153 -31.40 5.66 -10.31
CA SER A 153 -32.51 6.63 -10.36
C SER A 153 -31.98 7.96 -10.87
N CYS A 154 -32.84 8.74 -11.48
CA CYS A 154 -32.49 10.05 -11.97
C CYS A 154 -32.08 11.00 -10.82
N GLU A 155 -30.88 11.58 -10.88
CA GLU A 155 -30.35 12.50 -9.86
C GLU A 155 -31.26 13.68 -9.55
N SER A 156 -31.86 14.26 -10.61
CA SER A 156 -32.83 15.34 -10.48
C SER A 156 -34.08 14.99 -9.67
N ASP A 157 -34.57 13.77 -9.80
CA ASP A 157 -35.76 13.31 -9.08
C ASP A 157 -35.43 13.04 -7.62
N ILE A 158 -34.25 12.49 -7.31
CA ILE A 158 -33.75 12.31 -5.93
C ILE A 158 -33.56 13.67 -5.26
N LEU A 159 -32.90 14.63 -5.92
CA LEU A 159 -32.72 15.99 -5.39
C LEU A 159 -34.02 16.68 -5.06
N GLN A 160 -35.10 16.37 -5.80
CA GLN A 160 -36.44 16.96 -5.58
C GLN A 160 -37.22 16.25 -4.49
N SER A 161 -37.07 14.92 -4.36
CA SER A 161 -37.84 14.09 -3.43
C SER A 161 -37.15 13.95 -2.04
N ASP A 162 -35.87 13.61 -2.00
CA ASP A 162 -35.07 13.48 -0.78
C ASP A 162 -33.58 13.77 -1.02
N PRO A 163 -33.15 15.03 -0.97
CA PRO A 163 -31.75 15.39 -1.22
C PRO A 163 -30.76 14.85 -0.14
N ASN A 164 -31.24 14.35 1.00
CA ASN A 164 -30.36 13.74 2.00
C ASN A 164 -29.89 12.36 1.57
N GLU A 165 -30.66 11.68 0.73
CA GLU A 165 -30.31 10.36 0.20
C GLU A 165 -28.97 10.38 -0.52
N LEU A 166 -28.74 11.32 -1.43
CA LEU A 166 -27.48 11.48 -2.14
C LEU A 166 -26.28 11.65 -1.20
N SER A 167 -26.46 12.42 -0.12
CA SER A 167 -25.40 12.61 0.88
C SER A 167 -25.13 11.36 1.70
N GLN A 168 -26.16 10.56 1.98
CA GLN A 168 -26.04 9.29 2.69
C GLN A 168 -25.33 8.25 1.83
N GLU A 169 -25.71 8.13 0.57
CA GLU A 169 -25.03 7.26 -0.40
C GLU A 169 -23.56 7.65 -0.58
N ASN A 170 -23.29 8.96 -0.71
CA ASN A 170 -21.90 9.45 -0.81
C ASN A 170 -21.06 9.04 0.40
N ALA A 171 -21.64 8.98 1.60
CA ALA A 171 -20.92 8.49 2.76
C ALA A 171 -20.57 6.99 2.65
N TYR A 172 -21.46 6.17 2.09
CA TYR A 172 -21.18 4.77 1.80
C TYR A 172 -20.05 4.63 0.78
N PHE A 173 -20.15 5.31 -0.37
CA PHE A 173 -19.17 5.21 -1.44
C PHE A 173 -17.80 5.80 -1.07
N THR A 174 -17.77 6.86 -0.25
CA THR A 174 -16.54 7.38 0.33
C THR A 174 -15.86 6.34 1.23
N THR A 175 -16.66 5.62 2.02
CA THR A 175 -16.16 4.56 2.90
C THR A 175 -15.67 3.36 2.09
N ALA A 176 -16.40 2.92 1.07
CA ALA A 176 -15.99 1.85 0.15
C ALA A 176 -14.65 2.17 -0.53
N ALA A 177 -14.51 3.38 -1.08
CA ALA A 177 -13.26 3.84 -1.68
C ALA A 177 -12.10 3.85 -0.68
N ALA A 178 -12.35 4.25 0.59
CA ALA A 178 -11.34 4.21 1.65
C ALA A 178 -10.98 2.78 2.09
N GLN A 179 -11.90 1.82 1.95
CA GLN A 179 -11.66 0.39 2.19
C GLN A 179 -10.96 -0.30 1.01
N GLY A 180 -10.76 0.41 -0.10
CA GLY A 180 -10.14 -0.16 -1.30
C GLY A 180 -11.12 -0.96 -2.17
N GLU A 181 -12.40 -0.59 -2.19
CA GLU A 181 -13.42 -1.19 -3.03
C GLU A 181 -13.62 -0.38 -4.32
N THR A 182 -13.79 -1.06 -5.44
CA THR A 182 -14.26 -0.47 -6.69
C THR A 182 -15.77 -0.69 -6.83
N ILE A 183 -16.55 0.39 -6.89
CA ILE A 183 -17.99 0.33 -7.19
C ILE A 183 -18.21 0.79 -8.63
N LEU A 184 -18.86 -0.06 -9.44
CA LEU A 184 -19.24 0.23 -10.80
C LEU A 184 -20.77 0.36 -10.88
N ALA A 185 -21.26 1.38 -11.58
CA ALA A 185 -22.69 1.61 -11.74
C ALA A 185 -23.05 1.92 -13.20
N ALA A 186 -24.18 1.38 -13.62
CA ALA A 186 -24.81 1.74 -14.89
C ALA A 186 -25.08 3.24 -14.94
N SER A 187 -24.65 3.92 -16.00
CA SER A 187 -24.86 5.37 -16.16
C SER A 187 -26.25 5.75 -16.67
N GLY A 188 -27.12 4.76 -16.91
CA GLY A 188 -28.50 4.92 -17.35
C GLY A 188 -28.72 4.64 -18.84
N ASN A 189 -29.99 4.46 -19.19
CA ASN A 189 -30.42 4.05 -20.54
C ASN A 189 -31.19 5.14 -21.28
N SER A 190 -31.32 6.34 -20.71
CA SER A 190 -32.10 7.46 -21.24
C SER A 190 -31.25 8.55 -21.88
N GLY A 191 -29.97 8.29 -22.14
CA GLY A 191 -29.04 9.27 -22.70
C GLY A 191 -28.81 10.45 -21.77
N SER A 192 -28.69 11.66 -22.34
CA SER A 192 -28.48 12.91 -21.60
C SER A 192 -29.69 13.34 -20.74
N SER A 193 -30.83 12.68 -20.89
CA SER A 193 -32.09 12.97 -20.17
C SER A 193 -32.44 11.83 -19.23
N GLY A 194 -31.62 11.59 -18.17
CA GLY A 194 -31.75 10.47 -17.26
C GLY A 194 -33.16 10.19 -16.75
N CYS A 195 -33.93 11.23 -16.44
CA CYS A 195 -35.30 11.11 -15.97
C CYS A 195 -36.35 10.70 -17.06
N TYR A 196 -35.93 10.47 -18.29
CA TYR A 196 -36.91 10.27 -19.38
C TYR A 196 -37.74 9.00 -19.23
N PHE A 197 -37.13 7.88 -18.85
CA PHE A 197 -37.86 6.64 -18.61
C PHE A 197 -38.51 6.58 -17.23
N ASP A 198 -37.95 7.24 -16.25
CA ASP A 198 -38.41 7.22 -14.87
C ASP A 198 -39.59 8.14 -14.61
N ASN A 199 -39.65 9.31 -15.25
CA ASN A 199 -40.63 10.36 -14.97
C ASN A 199 -41.45 10.82 -16.20
N ASN A 200 -42.34 9.95 -16.70
CA ASN A 200 -43.32 10.27 -17.74
C ASN A 200 -42.74 11.01 -18.96
N ALA A 201 -41.60 10.58 -19.46
CA ALA A 201 -40.92 11.16 -20.62
C ALA A 201 -40.40 12.59 -20.36
N ASN A 202 -39.85 12.85 -19.19
CA ASN A 202 -39.23 14.13 -18.85
C ASN A 202 -37.90 14.32 -19.61
N PRO A 203 -37.80 15.32 -20.52
CA PRO A 203 -36.63 15.54 -21.34
C PRO A 203 -35.56 16.41 -20.64
N THR A 204 -35.69 16.69 -19.36
CA THR A 204 -34.71 17.52 -18.62
C THR A 204 -33.37 16.82 -18.57
N LEU A 205 -32.28 17.57 -18.75
CA LEU A 205 -30.93 17.08 -18.64
C LEU A 205 -30.69 16.65 -17.19
N SER A 206 -30.25 15.41 -17.00
CA SER A 206 -29.88 14.86 -15.70
C SER A 206 -28.99 13.64 -15.91
N ALA A 207 -27.97 13.51 -15.11
CA ALA A 207 -27.27 12.23 -14.92
C ALA A 207 -28.12 11.30 -14.03
N ASP A 208 -27.74 10.04 -13.96
CA ASP A 208 -28.34 9.04 -13.07
C ASP A 208 -27.43 8.75 -11.88
N ASP A 209 -28.02 8.49 -10.72
CA ASP A 209 -27.37 8.11 -9.48
C ASP A 209 -27.56 6.59 -9.26
N PRO A 210 -26.54 5.83 -8.78
CA PRO A 210 -25.28 6.28 -8.17
C PRO A 210 -24.12 6.57 -9.13
N ALA A 211 -24.29 6.47 -10.44
CA ALA A 211 -23.22 6.73 -11.42
C ALA A 211 -22.66 8.17 -11.32
N ALA A 212 -23.49 9.15 -10.92
CA ALA A 212 -23.07 10.53 -10.73
C ALA A 212 -22.19 10.75 -9.49
N GLN A 213 -22.13 9.81 -8.55
CA GLN A 213 -21.37 9.92 -7.30
C GLN A 213 -19.85 10.02 -7.53
N PRO A 214 -19.12 10.83 -6.72
CA PRO A 214 -17.69 11.05 -6.90
C PRO A 214 -16.82 9.81 -6.68
N TYR A 215 -17.30 8.80 -5.94
CA TYR A 215 -16.55 7.58 -5.59
C TYR A 215 -17.09 6.32 -6.26
N VAL A 216 -17.81 6.50 -7.38
CA VAL A 216 -18.38 5.43 -8.19
C VAL A 216 -17.80 5.53 -9.60
N THR A 217 -17.54 4.39 -10.24
CA THR A 217 -17.16 4.30 -11.65
C THR A 217 -18.41 4.19 -12.51
N ALA A 218 -18.71 5.23 -13.25
CA ALA A 218 -19.88 5.31 -14.13
C ALA A 218 -19.61 4.61 -15.47
N VAL A 219 -20.45 3.66 -15.85
CA VAL A 219 -20.28 2.88 -17.10
C VAL A 219 -21.38 3.21 -18.11
N GLY A 220 -20.97 3.82 -19.22
CA GLY A 220 -21.81 4.16 -20.34
C GLY A 220 -21.96 3.05 -21.40
N GLY A 221 -22.64 3.37 -22.48
CA GLY A 221 -23.02 2.41 -23.52
C GLY A 221 -22.47 2.72 -24.91
N THR A 222 -22.01 1.69 -25.60
CA THR A 222 -21.60 1.72 -27.01
C THR A 222 -22.40 0.72 -27.85
N THR A 223 -22.26 0.78 -29.15
CA THR A 223 -22.68 -0.23 -30.12
C THR A 223 -21.44 -0.85 -30.74
N LEU A 224 -21.08 -2.07 -30.34
CA LEU A 224 -19.91 -2.79 -30.84
C LEU A 224 -20.18 -3.47 -32.19
N THR A 225 -19.25 -3.33 -33.08
CA THR A 225 -19.16 -4.10 -34.31
C THR A 225 -17.91 -4.98 -34.29
N VAL A 226 -18.08 -6.27 -34.56
CA VAL A 226 -16.96 -7.24 -34.65
C VAL A 226 -16.72 -7.71 -36.09
N ASN A 227 -15.51 -8.13 -36.36
CA ASN A 227 -15.18 -8.84 -37.60
C ASN A 227 -15.78 -10.27 -37.62
N SER A 228 -15.74 -10.93 -38.76
CA SER A 228 -16.25 -12.31 -38.89
C SER A 228 -15.51 -13.33 -38.03
N ASN A 229 -14.30 -13.02 -37.58
CA ASN A 229 -13.53 -13.83 -36.63
C ASN A 229 -13.75 -13.43 -35.16
N GLY A 230 -14.69 -12.51 -34.87
CA GLY A 230 -15.00 -12.03 -33.52
C GLY A 230 -14.11 -10.87 -33.03
N SER A 231 -13.02 -10.51 -33.73
CA SER A 231 -12.16 -9.43 -33.27
C SER A 231 -12.81 -8.05 -33.41
N TYR A 232 -12.37 -7.11 -32.59
CA TYR A 232 -12.80 -5.72 -32.62
C TYR A 232 -12.75 -5.12 -34.04
N LYS A 233 -13.79 -4.41 -34.42
CA LYS A 233 -13.85 -3.70 -35.71
C LYS A 233 -14.11 -2.21 -35.53
N GLY A 234 -14.86 -1.82 -34.51
CA GLY A 234 -15.16 -0.44 -34.17
C GLY A 234 -16.44 -0.31 -33.33
N GLU A 235 -16.58 0.82 -32.71
CA GLU A 235 -17.73 1.19 -31.87
C GLU A 235 -18.25 2.58 -32.18
N ASN A 236 -19.53 2.79 -31.89
CA ASN A 236 -20.19 4.09 -31.86
C ASN A 236 -20.88 4.27 -30.50
N THR A 237 -21.18 5.50 -30.11
CA THR A 237 -22.08 5.73 -28.97
C THR A 237 -23.39 4.97 -29.16
N TRP A 238 -23.86 4.24 -28.15
CA TRP A 238 -25.17 3.64 -28.20
C TRP A 238 -26.27 4.73 -28.13
N ASN A 239 -27.07 4.82 -29.17
CA ASN A 239 -28.22 5.71 -29.23
C ASN A 239 -29.22 5.20 -30.27
N ASP A 240 -30.18 4.38 -29.81
CA ASP A 240 -31.22 3.80 -30.65
C ASP A 240 -32.45 4.73 -30.69
N PRO A 241 -32.77 5.28 -31.83
CA PRO A 241 -33.95 6.13 -31.94
C PRO A 241 -35.22 5.33 -31.67
N VAL A 242 -36.21 6.00 -31.07
CA VAL A 242 -37.51 5.42 -30.80
C VAL A 242 -38.14 4.88 -32.09
N LYS A 243 -38.28 3.55 -32.18
CA LYS A 243 -39.00 2.85 -33.26
C LYS A 243 -40.09 2.00 -32.65
N GLN A 244 -41.31 2.10 -33.25
CA GLN A 244 -42.45 1.34 -32.75
C GLN A 244 -42.17 -0.18 -32.79
N GLY A 245 -42.21 -0.85 -31.61
CA GLY A 245 -42.00 -2.29 -31.44
C GLY A 245 -40.54 -2.72 -31.37
N GLN A 246 -39.58 -1.81 -31.19
CA GLN A 246 -38.18 -2.12 -30.90
C GLN A 246 -37.80 -1.62 -29.50
N THR A 247 -36.91 -2.32 -28.86
CA THR A 247 -36.28 -1.86 -27.62
C THR A 247 -35.32 -0.72 -27.97
N THR A 248 -35.42 0.37 -27.28
CA THR A 248 -34.70 1.62 -27.57
C THR A 248 -34.02 2.11 -26.31
N GLY A 249 -32.92 2.85 -26.45
CA GLY A 249 -32.16 3.47 -25.35
C GLY A 249 -30.98 4.23 -25.88
N ALA A 250 -30.27 4.86 -24.98
CA ALA A 250 -29.01 5.55 -25.27
C ALA A 250 -28.11 5.57 -24.04
N SER A 251 -26.81 5.67 -24.27
CA SER A 251 -25.78 5.78 -23.20
C SER A 251 -26.12 6.91 -22.25
N GLY A 252 -26.34 6.62 -20.97
CA GLY A 252 -26.51 7.64 -19.93
C GLY A 252 -25.25 8.49 -19.79
N GLY A 253 -25.44 9.79 -19.55
CA GLY A 253 -24.28 10.67 -19.36
C GLY A 253 -24.66 12.14 -19.41
N GLY A 254 -23.74 12.97 -18.94
CA GLY A 254 -23.91 14.42 -18.80
C GLY A 254 -23.21 14.95 -17.56
N LEU A 255 -23.78 16.01 -16.98
CA LEU A 255 -23.21 16.69 -15.82
C LEU A 255 -24.07 16.41 -14.59
N SER A 256 -23.45 16.05 -13.49
CA SER A 256 -24.11 16.00 -12.18
C SER A 256 -24.67 17.38 -11.82
N GLN A 257 -25.77 17.40 -11.10
CA GLN A 257 -26.35 18.62 -10.56
C GLN A 257 -25.94 18.89 -9.11
N GLU A 258 -25.46 17.84 -8.41
CA GLU A 258 -25.05 17.89 -7.01
C GLU A 258 -23.52 17.92 -6.86
N TRP A 259 -22.78 17.06 -7.55
CA TRP A 259 -21.38 16.79 -7.28
C TRP A 259 -20.45 17.66 -8.12
N LYS A 260 -19.46 18.26 -7.45
CA LYS A 260 -18.37 18.99 -8.13
C LYS A 260 -17.45 18.02 -8.84
N LEU A 261 -16.78 18.50 -9.87
CA LEU A 261 -15.73 17.77 -10.59
C LEU A 261 -14.64 17.31 -9.60
N PRO A 262 -14.45 16.00 -9.40
CA PRO A 262 -13.42 15.47 -8.51
C PRO A 262 -12.02 15.78 -9.06
N SER A 263 -11.03 15.92 -8.17
CA SER A 263 -9.66 16.21 -8.56
C SER A 263 -9.01 15.10 -9.41
N TRP A 264 -9.43 13.87 -9.23
CA TRP A 264 -8.95 12.73 -10.00
C TRP A 264 -9.53 12.70 -11.43
N GLN A 265 -10.69 13.31 -11.67
CA GLN A 265 -11.30 13.38 -13.00
C GLN A 265 -10.61 14.45 -13.86
N SER A 266 -9.40 14.10 -14.31
CA SER A 266 -8.53 14.97 -15.09
C SER A 266 -7.84 14.18 -16.19
N ALA A 267 -8.27 14.37 -17.42
CA ALA A 267 -7.72 13.79 -18.64
C ALA A 267 -7.99 14.69 -19.84
N PRO A 268 -7.32 14.51 -20.99
CA PRO A 268 -7.69 15.17 -22.23
C PRO A 268 -9.18 14.94 -22.55
N GLY A 269 -9.91 16.00 -22.90
CA GLY A 269 -11.34 15.97 -23.18
C GLY A 269 -12.23 16.27 -21.97
N VAL A 270 -11.79 16.02 -20.74
CA VAL A 270 -12.42 16.55 -19.53
C VAL A 270 -12.28 18.08 -19.53
N GLN A 271 -13.28 18.80 -19.02
CA GLN A 271 -13.39 20.26 -19.15
C GLN A 271 -13.48 20.72 -20.63
N ASN A 272 -14.51 20.25 -21.26
CA ASN A 272 -14.89 20.61 -22.64
C ASN A 272 -15.88 21.78 -22.67
N GLN A 273 -16.49 22.07 -23.84
CA GLN A 273 -17.41 23.18 -24.00
C GLN A 273 -18.71 23.08 -23.19
N TYR A 274 -19.06 21.92 -22.67
CA TYR A 274 -20.25 21.65 -21.87
C TYR A 274 -19.99 21.72 -20.37
N SER A 275 -18.73 21.64 -19.97
CA SER A 275 -18.31 21.57 -18.57
C SER A 275 -18.67 22.83 -17.80
N ASN A 276 -19.13 22.67 -16.58
CA ASN A 276 -19.51 23.77 -15.67
C ASN A 276 -18.86 23.63 -14.27
N GLY A 277 -17.86 22.75 -14.13
CA GLY A 277 -17.16 22.47 -12.87
C GLY A 277 -17.86 21.41 -12.01
N MET A 278 -18.85 20.72 -12.58
CA MET A 278 -19.52 19.59 -11.94
C MET A 278 -18.96 18.26 -12.47
N ARG A 279 -19.19 17.17 -11.73
CA ARG A 279 -18.84 15.80 -12.10
C ARG A 279 -19.38 15.46 -13.49
N GLU A 280 -18.55 14.88 -14.33
CA GLU A 280 -18.85 14.49 -15.71
C GLU A 280 -19.04 12.96 -15.79
N VAL A 281 -20.12 12.51 -16.42
CA VAL A 281 -20.56 11.11 -16.54
C VAL A 281 -20.72 10.77 -18.02
N PRO A 282 -20.38 9.52 -18.47
CA PRO A 282 -19.78 8.41 -17.74
C PRO A 282 -18.24 8.52 -17.62
N ASP A 283 -17.61 7.61 -16.85
CA ASP A 283 -16.14 7.49 -16.80
C ASP A 283 -15.60 6.65 -17.94
N VAL A 284 -16.27 5.54 -18.22
CA VAL A 284 -15.93 4.54 -19.25
C VAL A 284 -17.19 4.03 -19.92
N ALA A 285 -17.08 3.23 -20.96
CA ALA A 285 -18.22 2.63 -21.64
C ALA A 285 -17.92 1.19 -22.11
N LEU A 286 -19.01 0.48 -22.50
CA LEU A 286 -18.90 -0.82 -23.18
C LEU A 286 -20.17 -1.06 -24.01
N ASN A 287 -20.18 -2.13 -24.83
CA ASN A 287 -21.36 -2.44 -25.63
C ASN A 287 -22.64 -2.53 -24.78
N ALA A 288 -23.67 -1.79 -25.17
CA ALA A 288 -24.96 -1.71 -24.51
C ALA A 288 -26.13 -1.92 -25.47
N ASP A 289 -25.87 -2.00 -26.77
CA ASP A 289 -26.90 -2.15 -27.80
C ASP A 289 -27.49 -3.56 -27.79
N VAL A 290 -28.79 -3.68 -27.55
CA VAL A 290 -29.50 -4.97 -27.53
C VAL A 290 -29.46 -5.69 -28.90
N LEU A 291 -29.22 -4.96 -29.99
CA LEU A 291 -29.13 -5.55 -31.34
C LEU A 291 -27.81 -6.30 -31.55
N SER A 292 -26.77 -5.91 -30.83
CA SER A 292 -25.49 -6.65 -30.65
C SER A 292 -25.33 -7.12 -29.21
N GLY A 293 -26.44 -7.32 -28.48
CA GLY A 293 -26.45 -7.54 -27.04
C GLY A 293 -25.98 -8.93 -26.61
N TYR A 294 -26.20 -9.22 -25.38
CA TYR A 294 -25.66 -10.39 -24.68
C TYR A 294 -26.73 -11.47 -24.47
N PRO A 295 -26.51 -12.74 -24.84
CA PRO A 295 -27.45 -13.79 -24.55
C PRO A 295 -27.37 -14.19 -23.07
N ILE A 296 -28.52 -14.20 -22.40
CA ILE A 296 -28.70 -14.72 -21.04
C ILE A 296 -29.72 -15.85 -21.03
N TYR A 297 -29.67 -16.68 -19.98
CA TYR A 297 -30.59 -17.80 -19.81
C TYR A 297 -31.60 -17.48 -18.73
N CYS A 298 -32.89 -17.30 -19.10
CA CYS A 298 -33.94 -16.91 -18.17
C CYS A 298 -35.19 -17.77 -18.43
N THR A 299 -35.69 -18.43 -17.37
CA THR A 299 -36.94 -19.23 -17.40
C THR A 299 -38.01 -18.64 -16.50
N ALA A 300 -37.71 -17.58 -15.75
CA ALA A 300 -38.59 -16.95 -14.77
C ALA A 300 -39.84 -16.36 -15.44
N GLY A 301 -40.98 -16.98 -15.28
CA GLY A 301 -42.24 -16.53 -15.83
C GLY A 301 -42.72 -15.19 -15.27
N ALA A 302 -42.38 -14.86 -14.02
CA ALA A 302 -42.64 -13.57 -13.39
C ALA A 302 -41.86 -12.45 -14.08
N ALA A 303 -40.65 -12.73 -14.50
CA ALA A 303 -39.82 -11.81 -15.27
C ALA A 303 -40.29 -11.63 -16.72
N GLY A 304 -41.23 -12.42 -17.18
CA GLY A 304 -41.69 -12.45 -18.56
C GLY A 304 -40.91 -13.39 -19.48
N CYS A 305 -39.97 -14.14 -18.93
CA CYS A 305 -39.21 -15.18 -19.64
C CYS A 305 -40.05 -16.40 -19.95
N SER A 306 -39.60 -17.22 -20.89
CA SER A 306 -40.32 -18.43 -21.29
C SER A 306 -39.47 -19.69 -21.20
N GLY A 307 -39.84 -20.64 -20.37
CA GLY A 307 -39.14 -21.91 -20.27
C GLY A 307 -39.03 -22.73 -21.55
N SER A 308 -39.83 -22.42 -22.57
CA SER A 308 -39.73 -23.03 -23.92
C SER A 308 -38.73 -22.30 -24.83
N HIS A 309 -38.37 -21.08 -24.49
CA HIS A 309 -37.40 -20.20 -25.20
C HIS A 309 -36.59 -19.46 -24.15
N PRO A 310 -35.71 -20.16 -23.43
CA PRO A 310 -35.05 -19.57 -22.25
C PRO A 310 -33.94 -18.56 -22.59
N TRP A 311 -33.44 -18.56 -23.80
CA TRP A 311 -32.44 -17.62 -24.24
C TRP A 311 -33.06 -16.31 -24.72
N ILE A 312 -32.67 -15.24 -24.10
CA ILE A 312 -33.00 -13.87 -24.52
C ILE A 312 -31.71 -13.06 -24.71
N THR A 313 -31.79 -12.00 -25.49
CA THR A 313 -30.67 -11.04 -25.62
C THR A 313 -30.99 -9.79 -24.82
N VAL A 314 -30.06 -9.35 -24.00
CA VAL A 314 -30.15 -8.14 -23.19
C VAL A 314 -29.15 -7.10 -23.64
N GLY A 315 -29.37 -5.85 -23.28
CA GLY A 315 -28.51 -4.70 -23.49
C GLY A 315 -28.76 -3.65 -22.40
N GLY A 316 -28.18 -2.49 -22.56
CA GLY A 316 -28.20 -1.42 -21.56
C GLY A 316 -26.87 -1.22 -20.88
N THR A 317 -26.73 -0.17 -20.08
CA THR A 317 -25.50 0.17 -19.37
C THR A 317 -25.23 -0.74 -18.15
N GLY A 318 -26.24 -1.47 -17.64
CA GLY A 318 -26.07 -2.49 -16.59
C GLY A 318 -25.12 -3.61 -17.04
N PRO A 319 -25.47 -4.39 -18.11
CA PRO A 319 -24.56 -5.36 -18.71
C PRO A 319 -23.15 -4.84 -18.99
N ALA A 320 -23.01 -3.58 -19.36
CA ALA A 320 -21.69 -2.97 -19.56
C ALA A 320 -20.92 -2.81 -18.24
N ALA A 321 -21.62 -2.41 -17.16
CA ALA A 321 -21.02 -2.28 -15.82
C ALA A 321 -20.56 -3.65 -15.27
N ASP A 322 -21.32 -4.71 -15.48
CA ASP A 322 -21.00 -6.07 -15.03
C ASP A 322 -19.75 -6.65 -15.70
N ILE A 323 -19.61 -6.41 -17.00
CA ILE A 323 -18.43 -6.86 -17.75
C ILE A 323 -17.21 -6.05 -17.32
N TRP A 324 -17.36 -4.73 -17.04
CA TRP A 324 -16.31 -3.92 -16.43
C TRP A 324 -15.95 -4.40 -15.01
N ALA A 325 -16.94 -4.79 -14.18
CA ALA A 325 -16.69 -5.35 -12.85
C ALA A 325 -15.88 -6.66 -12.94
N ALA A 326 -16.24 -7.53 -13.86
CA ALA A 326 -15.47 -8.73 -14.14
C ALA A 326 -14.04 -8.39 -14.63
N MET A 327 -13.88 -7.36 -15.48
CA MET A 327 -12.55 -6.90 -15.92
C MET A 327 -11.70 -6.42 -14.75
N ILE A 328 -12.26 -5.63 -13.81
CA ILE A 328 -11.54 -5.21 -12.62
C ILE A 328 -11.18 -6.39 -11.71
N ALA A 329 -12.05 -7.41 -11.61
CA ALA A 329 -11.69 -8.64 -10.90
C ALA A 329 -10.52 -9.40 -11.57
N LEU A 330 -10.41 -9.37 -12.89
CA LEU A 330 -9.25 -9.93 -13.62
C LEU A 330 -7.98 -9.08 -13.39
N VAL A 331 -8.09 -7.75 -13.33
CA VAL A 331 -6.99 -6.85 -12.94
C VAL A 331 -6.54 -7.17 -11.52
N ASN A 332 -7.46 -7.32 -10.58
CA ASN A 332 -7.12 -7.66 -9.20
C ASN A 332 -6.40 -9.02 -9.09
N GLU A 333 -6.87 -10.05 -9.84
CA GLU A 333 -6.16 -11.34 -9.91
C GLU A 333 -4.74 -11.17 -10.47
N GLY A 334 -4.57 -10.35 -11.52
CA GLY A 334 -3.26 -10.02 -12.09
C GLY A 334 -2.35 -9.37 -11.08
N SER A 335 -2.80 -8.28 -10.48
CA SER A 335 -2.05 -7.53 -9.46
C SER A 335 -1.67 -8.39 -8.25
N GLU A 336 -2.61 -9.19 -7.73
CA GLU A 336 -2.34 -10.10 -6.61
C GLU A 336 -1.35 -11.21 -6.96
N ASN A 337 -1.41 -11.76 -8.18
CA ASN A 337 -0.44 -12.74 -8.66
C ASN A 337 0.97 -12.16 -8.80
N PHE A 338 1.09 -10.83 -8.98
CA PHE A 338 2.35 -10.11 -8.91
C PHE A 338 2.69 -9.63 -7.49
N GLY A 339 1.94 -10.07 -6.46
CA GLY A 339 2.16 -9.71 -5.07
C GLY A 339 1.75 -8.26 -4.73
N SER A 340 0.94 -7.63 -5.58
CA SER A 340 0.36 -6.30 -5.36
C SER A 340 -1.04 -6.39 -4.72
N PHE A 341 -1.75 -5.29 -4.63
CA PHE A 341 -3.08 -5.17 -4.05
C PHE A 341 -4.15 -5.08 -5.14
N PRO A 342 -5.43 -5.32 -4.80
CA PRO A 342 -6.54 -4.93 -5.66
C PRO A 342 -6.46 -3.47 -6.08
N ALA A 343 -7.04 -3.14 -7.23
CA ALA A 343 -7.03 -1.78 -7.79
C ALA A 343 -7.60 -0.72 -6.84
N GLY A 344 -8.42 -1.13 -5.87
CA GLY A 344 -9.12 -0.21 -4.97
C GLY A 344 -10.09 0.66 -5.75
N PHE A 345 -10.34 1.90 -5.32
CA PHE A 345 -11.13 2.84 -6.09
C PHE A 345 -10.43 3.15 -7.42
N VAL A 346 -10.93 2.57 -8.52
CA VAL A 346 -10.18 2.49 -9.79
C VAL A 346 -10.14 3.78 -10.60
N ASN A 347 -11.07 4.73 -10.40
CA ASN A 347 -11.15 5.94 -11.23
C ASN A 347 -9.84 6.73 -11.31
N PRO A 348 -9.12 7.02 -10.21
CA PRO A 348 -7.82 7.70 -10.30
C PRO A 348 -6.82 7.01 -11.22
N LEU A 349 -6.81 5.67 -11.24
CA LEU A 349 -5.91 4.88 -12.11
C LEU A 349 -6.31 5.00 -13.58
N LEU A 350 -7.62 4.88 -13.88
CA LEU A 350 -8.15 5.02 -15.25
C LEU A 350 -7.85 6.41 -15.84
N TYR A 351 -8.04 7.47 -15.06
CA TYR A 351 -7.75 8.84 -15.50
C TYR A 351 -6.24 9.13 -15.56
N GLN A 352 -5.43 8.49 -14.72
CA GLN A 352 -3.97 8.56 -14.80
C GLN A 352 -3.47 7.88 -16.08
N ASP A 353 -4.00 6.71 -16.40
CA ASP A 353 -3.68 6.01 -17.64
C ASP A 353 -4.10 6.83 -18.87
N ALA A 354 -5.28 7.42 -18.84
CA ALA A 354 -5.78 8.30 -19.91
C ALA A 354 -4.92 9.56 -20.14
N ASN A 355 -4.10 9.96 -19.16
CA ASN A 355 -3.11 11.02 -19.31
C ASN A 355 -1.76 10.52 -19.87
N SER A 356 -1.60 9.22 -20.03
CA SER A 356 -0.37 8.59 -20.53
C SER A 356 -0.32 8.53 -22.06
N SER A 357 0.80 8.11 -22.60
CA SER A 357 0.93 7.80 -24.03
C SER A 357 0.25 6.48 -24.41
N SER A 358 -0.16 5.69 -23.43
CA SER A 358 -0.79 4.37 -23.62
C SER A 358 -2.28 4.45 -23.93
N TYR A 359 -2.96 5.56 -23.64
CA TYR A 359 -4.41 5.73 -23.82
C TYR A 359 -4.99 5.06 -25.07
N ASN A 360 -4.42 5.32 -26.25
CA ASN A 360 -4.90 4.76 -27.52
C ASN A 360 -4.63 3.26 -27.70
N ASN A 361 -3.83 2.65 -26.82
CA ASN A 361 -3.61 1.21 -26.79
C ASN A 361 -4.59 0.52 -25.83
N ASP A 362 -4.94 1.19 -24.74
CA ASP A 362 -5.65 0.66 -23.59
C ASP A 362 -7.14 0.90 -23.68
N PHE A 363 -7.52 1.98 -24.35
CA PHE A 363 -8.92 2.31 -24.63
C PHE A 363 -9.19 2.38 -26.14
N HIS A 364 -10.39 1.97 -26.51
CA HIS A 364 -10.97 2.28 -27.79
C HIS A 364 -11.73 3.61 -27.65
N ASP A 365 -11.12 4.68 -28.17
CA ASP A 365 -11.70 6.03 -28.20
C ASP A 365 -12.91 6.08 -29.14
N ILE A 366 -14.09 6.40 -28.59
CA ILE A 366 -15.35 6.42 -29.33
C ILE A 366 -15.59 7.85 -29.82
N THR A 367 -15.45 8.07 -31.12
CA THR A 367 -15.50 9.42 -31.72
C THR A 367 -16.69 9.64 -32.61
N THR A 368 -17.69 8.76 -32.55
CA THR A 368 -18.89 8.81 -33.44
C THR A 368 -20.17 8.57 -32.69
N GLY A 369 -21.15 9.42 -32.90
CA GLY A 369 -22.45 9.36 -32.25
C GLY A 369 -22.66 10.49 -31.25
N ASN A 370 -23.69 10.36 -30.45
CA ASN A 370 -24.03 11.22 -29.32
C ASN A 370 -25.01 10.47 -28.41
N ASN A 371 -25.27 10.98 -27.22
CA ASN A 371 -26.24 10.38 -26.32
C ASN A 371 -27.55 11.16 -26.17
N ASP A 372 -27.87 12.01 -27.13
CA ASP A 372 -29.17 12.73 -27.17
C ASP A 372 -30.28 11.75 -27.59
N TYR A 373 -30.83 11.04 -26.63
CA TYR A 373 -31.89 10.06 -26.85
C TYR A 373 -33.11 10.69 -27.53
N ALA A 374 -33.56 10.06 -28.62
CA ALA A 374 -34.71 10.48 -29.39
C ALA A 374 -34.67 11.95 -29.93
N ASN A 375 -33.50 12.57 -29.98
CA ASN A 375 -33.26 13.98 -30.31
C ASN A 375 -34.08 14.94 -29.43
N LEU A 376 -34.14 14.68 -28.14
CA LEU A 376 -34.87 15.49 -27.17
C LEU A 376 -34.20 16.84 -26.92
N GLN A 377 -32.91 16.93 -27.17
CA GLN A 377 -32.11 18.12 -26.99
C GLN A 377 -31.72 18.78 -28.33
N PRO A 378 -31.46 20.07 -28.37
CA PRO A 378 -31.00 20.72 -29.59
C PRO A 378 -29.57 20.35 -29.98
N ASN A 379 -29.34 20.22 -31.29
CA ASN A 379 -27.99 20.09 -31.90
C ASN A 379 -27.23 18.80 -31.56
N ASN A 380 -27.89 17.66 -31.35
CA ASN A 380 -27.25 16.41 -31.00
C ASN A 380 -26.32 16.56 -29.78
N LEU A 381 -26.90 16.88 -28.65
CA LEU A 381 -26.17 17.17 -27.40
C LEU A 381 -25.23 16.01 -27.00
N TYR A 382 -24.10 16.37 -26.41
CA TYR A 382 -23.03 15.50 -26.02
C TYR A 382 -22.56 14.54 -27.13
N PRO A 383 -21.98 15.08 -28.20
CA PRO A 383 -21.40 14.28 -29.26
C PRO A 383 -20.15 13.54 -28.75
N ALA A 384 -19.95 12.34 -29.22
CA ALA A 384 -18.70 11.62 -29.04
C ALA A 384 -17.55 12.36 -29.75
N THR A 385 -16.44 12.53 -29.05
CA THR A 385 -15.29 13.31 -29.51
C THR A 385 -13.99 12.57 -29.20
N ILE A 386 -12.87 13.11 -29.71
CA ILE A 386 -11.55 12.55 -29.38
C ILE A 386 -11.28 12.68 -27.88
N THR A 387 -10.78 11.59 -27.27
CA THR A 387 -10.51 11.44 -25.86
C THR A 387 -11.80 11.45 -25.02
N TYR A 388 -11.77 11.91 -23.77
CA TYR A 388 -12.95 11.90 -22.92
C TYR A 388 -14.11 12.72 -23.48
N ASP A 389 -15.34 12.18 -23.42
CA ASP A 389 -16.59 12.89 -23.72
C ASP A 389 -17.76 12.46 -22.82
N LEU A 390 -18.84 13.25 -22.81
CA LEU A 390 -20.02 13.04 -21.96
C LEU A 390 -21.00 11.96 -22.48
N ALA A 391 -20.64 11.25 -23.55
CA ALA A 391 -21.47 10.18 -24.11
C ALA A 391 -20.88 8.79 -23.84
N THR A 392 -19.53 8.68 -23.80
CA THR A 392 -18.82 7.39 -23.69
C THR A 392 -17.64 7.42 -22.73
N GLY A 393 -17.40 8.54 -22.02
CA GLY A 393 -16.28 8.67 -21.10
C GLY A 393 -14.94 8.52 -21.79
N LEU A 394 -14.03 7.76 -21.19
CA LEU A 394 -12.71 7.38 -21.75
C LEU A 394 -12.82 6.34 -22.88
N GLY A 395 -14.02 5.80 -23.16
CA GLY A 395 -14.24 4.75 -24.15
C GLY A 395 -14.32 3.34 -23.54
N SER A 396 -14.21 2.31 -24.40
CA SER A 396 -14.22 0.91 -23.98
C SER A 396 -12.80 0.36 -23.84
N PHE A 397 -12.60 -0.69 -23.07
CA PHE A 397 -11.27 -1.24 -22.81
C PHE A 397 -10.71 -2.11 -23.95
N ASN A 398 -9.41 -2.08 -24.14
CA ASN A 398 -8.61 -3.15 -24.71
C ASN A 398 -8.01 -3.94 -23.54
N ALA A 399 -8.70 -5.00 -23.13
CA ALA A 399 -8.51 -5.63 -21.83
C ALA A 399 -7.07 -6.02 -21.49
N SER A 400 -6.37 -6.68 -22.43
CA SER A 400 -4.99 -7.15 -22.17
C SER A 400 -3.98 -6.02 -22.01
N ASN A 401 -4.17 -4.92 -22.72
CA ASN A 401 -3.28 -3.77 -22.63
C ASN A 401 -3.58 -2.98 -21.35
N LEU A 402 -4.87 -2.65 -21.12
CA LEU A 402 -5.31 -1.92 -19.94
C LEU A 402 -4.93 -2.65 -18.64
N LEU A 403 -5.06 -4.00 -18.58
CA LEU A 403 -4.60 -4.78 -17.44
C LEU A 403 -3.12 -4.54 -17.17
N THR A 404 -2.27 -4.63 -18.21
CA THR A 404 -0.81 -4.46 -18.06
C THR A 404 -0.45 -3.08 -17.53
N ASP A 405 -1.12 -2.03 -18.02
CA ASP A 405 -0.82 -0.66 -17.60
C ASP A 405 -1.45 -0.34 -16.23
N LEU A 406 -2.66 -0.85 -15.94
CA LEU A 406 -3.25 -0.74 -14.60
C LEU A 406 -2.41 -1.51 -13.56
N ASP A 407 -1.93 -2.72 -13.84
CA ASP A 407 -1.01 -3.45 -12.95
C ASP A 407 0.25 -2.62 -12.70
N SER A 408 0.82 -2.01 -13.74
CA SER A 408 1.98 -1.11 -13.61
C SER A 408 1.66 0.14 -12.78
N LEU A 409 0.47 0.72 -12.95
CA LEU A 409 0.00 1.88 -12.18
C LEU A 409 -0.34 1.49 -10.74
N ILE A 410 -0.99 0.35 -10.52
CA ILE A 410 -1.23 -0.20 -9.18
C ILE A 410 0.11 -0.44 -8.49
N LEU A 411 1.06 -1.07 -9.15
CA LEU A 411 2.43 -1.26 -8.66
C LEU A 411 3.11 0.09 -8.36
N SER A 412 2.98 1.09 -9.23
CA SER A 412 3.59 2.40 -9.04
C SER A 412 2.88 3.27 -8.02
N ASN A 413 1.55 3.16 -7.90
CA ASN A 413 0.71 3.95 -7.01
C ASN A 413 0.47 3.27 -5.65
N SER A 414 0.46 1.93 -5.60
CA SER A 414 0.53 1.19 -4.33
C SER A 414 1.86 1.42 -3.64
N GLY A 415 2.77 2.09 -4.37
CA GLY A 415 4.07 2.36 -3.85
C GLY A 415 4.91 1.12 -3.70
N PHE A 416 4.62 0.04 -4.40
CA PHE A 416 5.63 -0.93 -4.76
C PHE A 416 6.65 -0.29 -5.73
N ARG A 417 7.27 0.80 -5.30
CA ARG A 417 8.67 0.97 -5.62
C ARG A 417 9.32 -0.26 -5.01
N THR A 418 10.15 -0.93 -5.75
CA THR A 418 11.04 -1.92 -5.18
C THR A 418 11.47 -1.39 -3.82
N ALA A 419 11.05 -2.09 -2.74
CA ALA A 419 11.39 -1.66 -1.38
C ALA A 419 12.87 -1.31 -1.41
N PRO A 420 13.30 -0.18 -0.83
CA PRO A 420 14.71 0.14 -0.81
C PRO A 420 15.43 -1.09 -0.24
N ALA A 421 16.23 -1.69 -1.05
CA ALA A 421 16.94 -2.92 -0.76
C ALA A 421 18.32 -2.84 -1.42
N ASN A 422 19.30 -3.58 -0.93
CA ASN A 422 20.66 -3.58 -1.45
C ASN A 422 21.17 -5.00 -1.73
N SER A 423 22.09 -5.12 -2.65
CA SER A 423 22.73 -6.40 -2.98
C SER A 423 23.89 -6.74 -2.04
N GLU A 424 24.36 -5.80 -1.25
CA GLU A 424 25.44 -5.99 -0.28
C GLU A 424 25.12 -5.27 1.04
N TRP A 425 25.39 -5.94 2.16
CA TRP A 425 25.23 -5.40 3.49
C TRP A 425 26.42 -5.71 4.36
N TYR A 426 26.81 -4.79 5.22
CA TYR A 426 28.02 -4.86 6.02
C TYR A 426 27.72 -4.58 7.49
N PHE A 427 28.22 -5.46 8.38
CA PHE A 427 28.14 -5.32 9.83
C PHE A 427 29.56 -5.40 10.41
N ALA A 428 30.03 -4.32 11.01
CA ALA A 428 31.37 -4.27 11.61
C ALA A 428 31.39 -4.83 13.03
N GLU A 429 30.27 -4.73 13.75
CA GLU A 429 30.06 -5.37 15.04
C GLU A 429 29.40 -6.73 14.85
N GLY A 430 29.62 -7.59 15.83
CA GLY A 430 29.01 -8.90 15.99
C GLY A 430 29.80 -9.73 17.00
N SER A 431 29.07 -10.59 17.73
CA SER A 431 29.64 -11.42 18.78
C SER A 431 28.88 -12.72 18.96
N VAL A 432 29.59 -13.84 19.05
CA VAL A 432 29.03 -15.16 19.33
C VAL A 432 29.75 -15.85 20.48
N GLY A 433 29.07 -16.69 21.23
CA GLY A 433 29.64 -17.30 22.44
C GLY A 433 29.82 -16.29 23.59
N GLY A 434 30.31 -16.74 24.74
CA GLY A 434 30.52 -15.86 25.91
C GLY A 434 29.25 -15.17 26.46
N GLY A 435 28.08 -15.73 26.18
CA GLY A 435 26.79 -15.14 26.54
C GLY A 435 26.10 -14.40 25.40
N PHE A 436 26.70 -14.35 24.18
CA PHE A 436 26.11 -13.67 23.00
C PHE A 436 25.40 -14.65 22.08
N GLN A 437 24.23 -14.23 21.62
CA GLN A 437 23.44 -14.87 20.57
C GLN A 437 23.17 -13.83 19.49
N GLU A 438 23.79 -14.04 18.34
CA GLU A 438 23.67 -13.13 17.19
C GLU A 438 22.79 -13.74 16.12
N TYR A 439 21.96 -12.90 15.54
CA TYR A 439 21.11 -13.24 14.42
C TYR A 439 21.31 -12.26 13.28
N LEU A 440 21.02 -12.72 12.06
CA LEU A 440 20.80 -11.87 10.91
C LEU A 440 19.37 -12.05 10.46
N THR A 441 18.67 -10.97 10.25
CA THR A 441 17.33 -10.97 9.69
C THR A 441 17.39 -10.36 8.30
N LEU A 442 16.93 -11.12 7.33
CA LEU A 442 17.00 -10.79 5.92
C LEU A 442 15.60 -10.78 5.36
N SER A 443 15.18 -9.68 4.75
CA SER A 443 13.88 -9.56 4.12
C SER A 443 14.03 -9.41 2.61
N ASP A 444 13.35 -10.26 1.88
CA ASP A 444 13.19 -10.15 0.43
C ASP A 444 11.82 -9.56 0.13
N PRO A 445 11.76 -8.28 -0.26
CA PRO A 445 10.49 -7.63 -0.57
C PRO A 445 9.98 -7.92 -1.99
N ASP A 446 10.77 -8.60 -2.82
CA ASP A 446 10.34 -8.96 -4.17
C ASP A 446 9.17 -9.96 -4.10
N PRO A 447 8.08 -9.73 -4.82
CA PRO A 447 6.89 -10.58 -4.71
C PRO A 447 7.01 -11.93 -5.42
N VAL A 448 7.97 -12.09 -6.33
CA VAL A 448 8.02 -13.24 -7.26
C VAL A 448 9.30 -14.05 -7.12
N ASN A 449 10.45 -13.38 -7.02
CA ASN A 449 11.75 -14.02 -7.14
C ASN A 449 12.41 -14.19 -5.77
N LEU A 450 12.95 -15.37 -5.51
CA LEU A 450 13.78 -15.63 -4.34
C LEU A 450 15.21 -15.09 -4.52
N SER A 451 15.87 -14.74 -3.40
CA SER A 451 17.26 -14.34 -3.37
C SER A 451 18.15 -15.45 -2.81
N LYS A 452 19.22 -15.77 -3.54
CA LYS A 452 20.32 -16.60 -3.04
C LYS A 452 21.44 -15.71 -2.54
N ILE A 453 21.84 -15.89 -1.31
CA ILE A 453 22.79 -15.04 -0.61
C ILE A 453 23.97 -15.85 -0.06
N ALA A 454 25.14 -15.22 -0.11
CA ALA A 454 26.33 -15.67 0.61
C ALA A 454 26.53 -14.78 1.84
N VAL A 455 26.59 -15.37 3.02
CA VAL A 455 26.93 -14.68 4.27
C VAL A 455 28.37 -15.04 4.64
N THR A 456 29.25 -14.04 4.61
CA THR A 456 30.69 -14.20 4.96
C THR A 456 30.96 -13.63 6.35
N TYR A 457 31.34 -14.47 7.25
CA TYR A 457 31.72 -14.15 8.61
C TYR A 457 33.24 -13.94 8.72
N LEU A 458 33.65 -12.78 9.19
CA LEU A 458 35.04 -12.40 9.45
C LEU A 458 35.30 -12.51 10.94
N ILE A 459 35.83 -13.64 11.37
CA ILE A 459 36.05 -13.96 12.78
C ILE A 459 37.44 -13.46 13.19
N GLN A 460 37.50 -12.61 14.22
CA GLN A 460 38.75 -11.99 14.65
C GLN A 460 39.81 -13.06 15.07
N GLY A 461 40.94 -13.09 14.36
CA GLY A 461 42.00 -14.04 14.60
C GLY A 461 41.84 -15.44 13.98
N HIS A 462 40.78 -15.67 13.25
CA HIS A 462 40.47 -16.92 12.55
C HIS A 462 40.25 -16.70 11.04
N PRO A 463 40.31 -17.74 10.20
CA PRO A 463 39.87 -17.65 8.81
C PRO A 463 38.38 -17.27 8.69
N SER A 464 38.03 -16.53 7.66
CA SER A 464 36.62 -16.26 7.33
C SER A 464 35.86 -17.52 6.96
N LYS A 465 34.56 -17.52 7.22
CA LYS A 465 33.63 -18.60 6.84
C LYS A 465 32.49 -18.03 6.02
N THR A 466 32.19 -18.65 4.89
CA THR A 466 31.00 -18.28 4.07
C THR A 466 29.95 -19.39 4.14
N VAL A 467 28.69 -19.02 4.31
CA VAL A 467 27.53 -19.92 4.32
C VAL A 467 26.48 -19.36 3.36
N ASP A 468 25.93 -20.23 2.52
CA ASP A 468 24.91 -19.86 1.56
C ASP A 468 23.50 -20.06 2.16
N HIS A 469 22.60 -19.09 1.88
CA HIS A 469 21.23 -19.12 2.32
C HIS A 469 20.28 -18.76 1.17
N ILE A 470 18.98 -18.99 1.38
CA ILE A 470 17.91 -18.61 0.45
C ILE A 470 16.87 -17.82 1.23
N VAL A 471 16.54 -16.62 0.74
CA VAL A 471 15.37 -15.85 1.17
C VAL A 471 14.30 -16.02 0.10
N ASN A 472 13.13 -16.50 0.49
CA ASN A 472 12.03 -16.64 -0.44
C ASN A 472 11.41 -15.27 -0.74
N ALA A 473 10.72 -15.17 -1.89
CA ALA A 473 9.96 -14.00 -2.27
C ALA A 473 8.96 -13.59 -1.16
N SER A 474 8.75 -12.29 -0.98
CA SER A 474 7.82 -11.72 0.01
C SER A 474 7.99 -12.31 1.42
N SER A 475 9.22 -12.62 1.81
CA SER A 475 9.46 -13.29 3.08
C SER A 475 10.67 -12.77 3.83
N ARG A 476 10.72 -13.16 5.09
CA ARG A 476 11.83 -12.90 6.00
C ARG A 476 12.53 -14.22 6.38
N LEU A 477 13.85 -14.20 6.40
CA LEU A 477 14.71 -15.27 6.91
C LEU A 477 15.45 -14.78 8.16
N THR A 478 15.41 -15.56 9.24
CA THR A 478 16.27 -15.35 10.42
C THR A 478 17.38 -16.40 10.44
N ILE A 479 18.61 -15.95 10.38
CA ILE A 479 19.83 -16.78 10.46
C ILE A 479 20.37 -16.69 11.87
N ASN A 480 20.63 -17.84 12.50
CA ASN A 480 21.35 -17.90 13.78
C ASN A 480 22.87 -18.01 13.52
N VAL A 481 23.60 -16.91 13.72
CA VAL A 481 25.02 -16.82 13.43
C VAL A 481 25.84 -17.80 14.28
N ASN A 482 25.47 -18.00 15.56
CA ASN A 482 26.11 -19.01 16.43
C ASN A 482 26.00 -20.40 15.80
N SER A 483 24.86 -20.75 15.21
CA SER A 483 24.67 -22.06 14.55
C SER A 483 25.48 -22.17 13.27
N ASP A 484 25.52 -21.14 12.44
CA ASP A 484 26.32 -21.12 11.21
C ASP A 484 27.80 -21.29 11.50
N LEU A 485 28.29 -20.67 12.59
CA LEU A 485 29.69 -20.77 13.00
C LEU A 485 29.98 -22.04 13.82
N GLY A 486 28.94 -22.71 14.34
CA GLY A 486 29.10 -23.88 15.23
C GLY A 486 29.57 -23.49 16.64
N VAL A 487 29.29 -22.26 17.08
CA VAL A 487 29.69 -21.72 18.39
C VAL A 487 28.52 -21.84 19.38
N ASN A 488 28.76 -22.47 20.52
CA ASN A 488 27.77 -22.52 21.59
C ASN A 488 27.66 -21.13 22.24
N PRO A 489 26.44 -20.58 22.46
CA PRO A 489 26.28 -19.30 23.17
C PRO A 489 26.97 -19.20 24.52
N SER A 490 27.09 -20.31 25.25
CA SER A 490 27.84 -20.38 26.51
C SER A 490 29.32 -20.76 26.34
N GLY A 491 29.80 -20.87 25.09
CA GLY A 491 31.19 -21.21 24.77
C GLY A 491 32.14 -20.03 24.88
N ASN A 492 33.31 -20.15 24.24
CA ASN A 492 34.24 -19.03 24.16
C ASN A 492 33.63 -17.89 23.33
N HIS A 493 33.92 -16.66 23.73
CA HIS A 493 33.53 -15.46 22.99
C HIS A 493 34.37 -15.31 21.71
N GLU A 494 33.72 -15.09 20.61
CA GLU A 494 34.32 -14.72 19.30
C GLU A 494 33.71 -13.43 18.80
N SER A 495 34.57 -12.50 18.40
CA SER A 495 34.15 -11.26 17.73
C SER A 495 34.03 -11.47 16.22
N VAL A 496 32.91 -11.10 15.65
CA VAL A 496 32.56 -11.35 14.26
C VAL A 496 32.23 -10.03 13.57
N ALA A 497 32.63 -9.90 12.31
CA ALA A 497 31.99 -8.94 11.38
C ALA A 497 31.35 -9.73 10.23
N THR A 498 30.31 -9.21 9.63
CA THR A 498 29.54 -9.95 8.64
C THR A 498 29.38 -9.17 7.34
N ILE A 499 29.53 -9.87 6.23
CA ILE A 499 29.20 -9.34 4.88
C ILE A 499 28.12 -10.24 4.30
N VAL A 500 27.00 -9.66 3.91
CA VAL A 500 25.90 -10.34 3.23
C VAL A 500 25.93 -9.92 1.76
N TYR A 501 25.95 -10.86 0.84
CA TYR A 501 26.01 -10.61 -0.59
C TYR A 501 24.94 -11.41 -1.35
N VAL A 502 24.14 -10.73 -2.16
CA VAL A 502 23.15 -11.36 -3.04
C VAL A 502 23.85 -11.94 -4.26
N MET A 503 23.97 -13.27 -4.34
CA MET A 503 24.60 -13.97 -5.46
C MET A 503 23.71 -13.97 -6.70
N THR A 504 22.41 -14.21 -6.52
CA THR A 504 21.40 -14.18 -7.58
C THR A 504 20.03 -13.86 -6.97
N GLY A 505 19.18 -13.19 -7.71
CA GLY A 505 17.85 -12.75 -7.28
C GLY A 505 17.80 -11.26 -6.98
N PRO A 506 16.67 -10.76 -6.47
CA PRO A 506 16.48 -9.35 -6.13
C PRO A 506 17.34 -8.91 -4.93
N PRO A 507 17.56 -7.59 -4.77
CA PRO A 507 18.17 -7.03 -3.56
C PRO A 507 17.31 -7.30 -2.32
N ILE A 508 17.94 -7.32 -1.14
CA ILE A 508 17.32 -7.60 0.17
C ILE A 508 17.55 -6.46 1.16
N ILE A 509 16.83 -6.50 2.29
CA ILE A 509 17.14 -5.69 3.49
C ILE A 509 17.78 -6.60 4.51
N ALA A 510 18.75 -6.08 5.28
CA ALA A 510 19.44 -6.84 6.32
C ALA A 510 19.57 -6.06 7.63
N GLU A 511 19.19 -6.68 8.73
CA GLU A 511 19.40 -6.21 10.11
C GLU A 511 20.08 -7.27 10.96
N ARG A 512 20.68 -6.85 12.06
CA ARG A 512 21.42 -7.73 12.97
C ARG A 512 20.97 -7.57 14.41
N PRO A 513 19.93 -8.27 14.84
CA PRO A 513 19.59 -8.39 16.25
C PRO A 513 20.59 -9.27 17.01
N MET A 514 21.03 -8.83 18.18
CA MET A 514 21.98 -9.56 19.03
C MET A 514 21.53 -9.46 20.49
N TYR A 515 21.39 -10.61 21.16
CA TYR A 515 21.03 -10.73 22.57
C TYR A 515 22.22 -11.23 23.37
N PHE A 516 22.41 -10.73 24.61
CA PHE A 516 23.60 -11.03 25.33
C PHE A 516 23.52 -10.86 26.87
N ASN A 517 24.45 -11.50 27.55
CA ASN A 517 24.81 -11.21 28.92
C ASN A 517 26.29 -10.79 28.98
N TYR A 518 26.53 -9.48 28.84
CA TYR A 518 27.86 -8.88 28.85
C TYR A 518 28.16 -8.27 30.23
N ASN A 519 29.11 -8.89 31.01
CA ASN A 519 29.49 -8.43 32.34
C ASN A 519 28.28 -8.19 33.29
N GLY A 520 27.24 -9.01 33.16
CA GLY A 520 26.01 -8.91 33.96
C GLY A 520 24.98 -7.92 33.40
N ILE A 521 25.22 -7.29 32.26
CA ILE A 521 24.26 -6.55 31.50
C ILE A 521 23.55 -7.55 30.59
N GLN A 522 22.28 -7.83 30.88
CA GLN A 522 21.40 -8.67 30.08
C GLN A 522 20.55 -7.78 29.21
N SER A 523 20.80 -7.73 27.90
CA SER A 523 20.14 -6.84 26.96
C SER A 523 20.25 -7.35 25.53
N GLY A 524 19.88 -6.53 24.57
CA GLY A 524 20.09 -6.75 23.14
C GLY A 524 20.25 -5.44 22.39
N THR A 525 20.75 -5.55 21.19
CA THR A 525 20.87 -4.47 20.20
C THR A 525 20.37 -4.93 18.86
N ASP A 526 19.90 -4.02 18.04
CA ASP A 526 19.61 -4.24 16.63
C ASP A 526 20.19 -3.09 15.80
N VAL A 527 20.68 -3.41 14.61
CA VAL A 527 21.28 -2.43 13.70
C VAL A 527 20.91 -2.81 12.26
N ILE A 528 20.47 -1.83 11.51
CA ILE A 528 20.39 -1.98 10.05
C ILE A 528 21.81 -1.98 9.47
N GLY A 529 22.11 -2.88 8.55
CA GLY A 529 23.45 -3.00 7.97
C GLY A 529 23.85 -1.74 7.19
N ALA A 530 25.15 -1.48 7.12
CA ALA A 530 25.65 -0.46 6.21
C ALA A 530 25.52 -0.96 4.76
N ALA A 531 24.85 -0.20 3.91
CA ALA A 531 24.68 -0.53 2.49
C ALA A 531 25.98 -0.32 1.69
N TYR A 532 26.82 0.60 2.14
CA TYR A 532 28.10 0.94 1.49
C TYR A 532 29.21 1.22 2.51
N PRO A 533 30.44 0.78 2.27
CA PRO A 533 31.58 1.23 3.04
C PRO A 533 31.89 2.72 2.78
N GLY A 534 32.30 3.43 3.84
CA GLY A 534 32.63 4.86 3.81
C GLY A 534 34.06 5.15 4.25
N LYS A 535 34.53 6.39 4.06
CA LYS A 535 35.85 6.86 4.54
C LYS A 535 35.77 7.68 5.81
N SER A 536 34.59 8.12 6.19
CA SER A 536 34.34 8.98 7.35
C SER A 536 33.12 8.50 8.09
N PHE A 537 33.20 8.45 9.42
CA PHE A 537 32.08 8.15 10.30
C PHE A 537 32.12 9.07 11.50
N TYR A 538 30.96 9.50 11.96
CA TYR A 538 30.80 10.44 13.06
C TYR A 538 29.71 9.93 14.01
N PHE A 539 29.98 10.02 15.31
CA PHE A 539 29.08 9.67 16.41
C PHE A 539 29.00 10.86 17.35
N SER A 540 27.82 11.37 17.61
CA SER A 540 27.66 12.49 18.56
C SER A 540 27.62 12.01 20.00
N GLU A 541 27.29 10.73 20.22
CA GLU A 541 27.28 10.11 21.55
C GLU A 541 28.34 9.01 21.66
N ALA A 542 29.06 9.01 22.73
CA ALA A 542 29.87 7.91 23.27
C ALA A 542 30.17 8.21 24.75
N ASP A 543 30.15 7.19 25.59
CA ASP A 543 30.49 7.34 26.99
C ASP A 543 31.37 6.13 27.46
N SER A 544 32.36 6.41 28.26
CA SER A 544 33.21 5.43 28.96
C SER A 544 33.41 5.82 30.43
N THR A 545 32.46 6.51 31.02
CA THR A 545 32.40 6.88 32.40
C THR A 545 32.35 5.63 33.29
N HIS A 546 33.24 5.56 34.27
CA HIS A 546 33.26 4.51 35.31
C HIS A 546 33.31 5.17 36.68
N ASN A 547 32.20 5.12 37.42
CA ASN A 547 32.11 5.63 38.79
C ASN A 547 31.09 4.80 39.61
N SER A 548 30.70 5.27 40.78
CA SER A 548 29.79 4.54 41.66
C SER A 548 28.35 4.45 41.20
N THR A 549 27.92 5.33 40.25
CA THR A 549 26.54 5.43 39.75
C THR A 549 26.40 5.07 38.26
N ALA A 550 27.44 5.30 37.48
CA ALA A 550 27.49 5.10 36.05
C ALA A 550 28.67 4.20 35.63
N ASN A 551 28.41 3.24 34.75
CA ASN A 551 29.41 2.37 34.19
C ASN A 551 29.08 2.14 32.70
N TYR A 552 29.86 2.78 31.82
CA TYR A 552 29.72 2.74 30.40
C TYR A 552 30.93 2.09 29.74
N SER A 553 30.71 1.27 28.74
CA SER A 553 31.76 0.66 27.93
C SER A 553 31.45 0.87 26.45
N THR A 554 32.15 1.80 25.83
CA THR A 554 32.06 2.11 24.40
C THR A 554 33.18 1.40 23.65
N PHE A 555 32.83 0.84 22.50
CA PHE A 555 33.75 0.30 21.53
C PHE A 555 33.51 0.93 20.16
N ILE A 556 34.53 0.93 19.32
CA ILE A 556 34.48 1.31 17.91
C ILE A 556 34.95 0.10 17.11
N THR A 557 34.05 -0.51 16.39
CA THR A 557 34.35 -1.71 15.58
C THR A 557 34.47 -1.28 14.11
N MET A 558 35.47 -1.82 13.45
CA MET A 558 35.86 -1.46 12.10
C MET A 558 36.00 -2.70 11.24
N LEU A 559 35.30 -2.72 10.10
CA LEU A 559 35.39 -3.78 9.09
C LEU A 559 36.05 -3.20 7.82
N ASN A 560 37.14 -3.83 7.37
CA ASN A 560 37.69 -3.58 6.03
C ASN A 560 37.22 -4.67 5.06
N PRO A 561 36.27 -4.36 4.16
CA PRO A 561 35.77 -5.36 3.22
C PRO A 561 36.64 -5.54 1.97
N SER A 562 37.69 -4.75 1.82
CA SER A 562 38.65 -4.90 0.70
C SER A 562 39.36 -6.28 0.74
N THR A 563 39.43 -6.93 -0.38
CA THR A 563 40.17 -8.21 -0.51
C THR A 563 41.67 -8.05 -0.64
N SER A 564 42.18 -6.82 -0.85
CA SER A 564 43.59 -6.60 -1.18
C SER A 564 44.23 -5.41 -0.44
N LEU A 565 43.46 -4.43 0.03
CA LEU A 565 44.00 -3.20 0.63
C LEU A 565 44.00 -3.28 2.15
N THR A 566 45.13 -2.99 2.76
CA THR A 566 45.24 -2.71 4.20
C THR A 566 44.92 -1.24 4.44
N ASP A 567 44.13 -0.97 5.47
CA ASP A 567 43.68 0.37 5.78
C ASP A 567 44.30 0.93 7.09
N SER A 568 44.45 2.27 7.08
CA SER A 568 44.83 3.03 8.25
C SER A 568 43.69 3.90 8.69
N VAL A 569 43.09 3.58 9.84
CA VAL A 569 41.87 4.19 10.38
C VAL A 569 42.23 5.04 11.58
N LYS A 570 42.06 6.35 11.48
CA LYS A 570 42.27 7.31 12.58
C LYS A 570 40.97 7.55 13.32
N ILE A 571 40.98 7.33 14.62
CA ILE A 571 39.87 7.59 15.53
C ILE A 571 40.20 8.82 16.38
N THR A 572 39.35 9.83 16.43
CA THR A 572 39.56 11.06 17.22
C THR A 572 38.40 11.22 18.21
N PHE A 573 38.74 11.48 19.48
CA PHE A 573 37.81 11.59 20.59
C PHE A 573 37.65 13.05 21.03
N TYR A 574 36.47 13.63 20.88
CA TYR A 574 36.13 14.99 21.23
C TYR A 574 35.53 15.02 22.64
N THR A 575 36.36 15.33 23.62
CA THR A 575 36.01 15.26 25.05
C THR A 575 35.39 16.54 25.60
N GLY A 576 35.07 17.52 24.75
CA GLY A 576 34.58 18.84 25.16
C GLY A 576 35.65 19.79 25.69
N ASN A 577 36.82 19.30 26.03
CA ASN A 577 37.95 20.07 26.57
C ASN A 577 39.12 20.20 25.56
N CYS A 578 38.97 19.71 24.36
CA CYS A 578 39.96 19.81 23.29
C CYS A 578 39.53 20.78 22.20
N THR A 579 40.46 21.42 21.51
CA THR A 579 40.19 22.33 20.39
C THR A 579 40.83 21.85 19.09
N THR A 580 42.15 21.65 19.07
CA THR A 580 42.92 21.22 17.89
C THR A 580 43.71 19.92 18.13
N ASN A 581 43.94 19.58 19.38
CA ASN A 581 44.70 18.41 19.79
C ASN A 581 43.85 17.42 20.58
N CYS A 582 42.71 17.02 20.01
CA CYS A 582 41.87 15.99 20.63
C CYS A 582 42.59 14.64 20.69
N PRO A 583 42.43 13.87 21.77
CA PRO A 583 42.96 12.49 21.84
C PRO A 583 42.62 11.72 20.60
N SER A 584 43.59 10.96 20.08
CA SER A 584 43.34 10.13 18.90
C SER A 584 44.27 8.92 18.86
N GLU A 585 43.79 7.85 18.24
CA GLU A 585 44.61 6.68 17.92
C GLU A 585 44.45 6.27 16.46
N THR A 586 45.32 5.42 15.99
CA THR A 586 45.27 4.84 14.64
C THR A 586 45.31 3.35 14.70
N LYS A 587 44.35 2.66 14.09
CA LYS A 587 44.33 1.21 13.94
C LYS A 587 44.67 0.84 12.50
N THR A 588 45.35 -0.31 12.33
CA THR A 588 45.56 -0.90 11.00
C THR A 588 44.62 -2.05 10.82
N VAL A 589 43.79 -2.01 9.77
CA VAL A 589 42.80 -3.05 9.45
C VAL A 589 43.18 -3.72 8.13
N GLY A 590 43.63 -4.98 8.21
CA GLY A 590 44.03 -5.78 7.04
C GLY A 590 42.84 -6.10 6.11
N PRO A 591 43.12 -6.60 4.90
CA PRO A 591 42.09 -7.02 3.95
C PRO A 591 41.18 -8.10 4.56
N MET A 592 39.86 -7.97 4.35
CA MET A 592 38.88 -8.92 4.90
C MET A 592 39.08 -9.17 6.40
N GLN A 593 39.32 -8.09 7.17
CA GLN A 593 39.54 -8.16 8.61
C GLN A 593 38.68 -7.16 9.36
N ARG A 594 38.52 -7.48 10.63
CA ARG A 594 37.88 -6.68 11.66
C ARG A 594 38.90 -6.20 12.70
N GLN A 595 38.70 -5.01 13.22
CA GLN A 595 39.45 -4.49 14.40
C GLN A 595 38.49 -3.76 15.35
N THR A 596 38.91 -3.68 16.63
CA THR A 596 38.16 -2.93 17.65
C THR A 596 39.12 -1.93 18.33
N ALA A 597 38.59 -0.75 18.64
CA ALA A 597 39.23 0.27 19.48
C ALA A 597 38.29 0.62 20.65
N ALA A 598 38.82 1.15 21.71
CA ALA A 598 38.03 1.65 22.84
C ALA A 598 38.62 2.97 23.36
N PRO A 599 37.80 3.93 23.84
CA PRO A 599 38.31 5.15 24.49
C PRO A 599 39.24 4.85 25.68
N THR A 600 38.98 3.74 26.37
CA THR A 600 39.80 3.26 27.48
C THR A 600 41.23 2.86 27.07
N ASP A 601 41.49 2.59 25.78
CA ASP A 601 42.87 2.36 25.27
C ASP A 601 43.74 3.61 25.47
N LEU A 602 43.11 4.81 25.48
CA LEU A 602 43.72 6.10 25.75
C LEU A 602 43.45 6.62 27.19
N ASN A 603 42.94 5.75 28.05
CA ASN A 603 42.56 6.08 29.43
C ASN A 603 41.50 7.20 29.52
N LEU A 604 40.60 7.25 28.57
CA LEU A 604 39.45 8.18 28.57
C LEU A 604 38.26 7.54 29.30
N HIS A 605 37.76 8.23 30.33
CA HIS A 605 36.65 7.76 31.19
C HIS A 605 35.60 8.87 31.36
N GLN A 606 35.02 9.30 30.24
CA GLN A 606 34.06 10.39 30.21
C GLN A 606 33.20 10.31 28.94
N LYS A 607 32.19 11.16 28.88
CA LYS A 607 31.39 11.40 27.69
C LYS A 607 32.19 12.12 26.61
N MET A 608 31.95 11.78 25.33
CA MET A 608 32.66 12.32 24.17
C MET A 608 31.88 12.12 22.89
N ALA A 609 32.21 12.91 21.85
CA ALA A 609 31.86 12.60 20.48
C ALA A 609 33.05 11.94 19.75
N ILE A 610 32.84 11.25 18.66
CA ILE A 610 33.88 10.49 17.96
C ILE A 610 33.83 10.74 16.46
N SER A 611 35.00 10.96 15.83
CA SER A 611 35.13 10.84 14.37
C SER A 611 36.14 9.76 14.01
N VAL A 612 35.80 9.00 12.96
CA VAL A 612 36.64 7.95 12.40
C VAL A 612 36.91 8.26 10.94
N ILE A 613 38.19 8.41 10.59
CA ILE A 613 38.63 8.76 9.23
C ILE A 613 39.57 7.67 8.72
N SER A 614 39.27 7.16 7.53
CA SER A 614 39.99 6.07 6.90
C SER A 614 40.59 6.47 5.53
N ASN A 615 41.70 5.87 5.15
CA ASN A 615 42.30 6.10 3.84
C ASN A 615 41.48 5.46 2.69
N ASN A 616 40.92 4.29 2.91
CA ASN A 616 40.05 3.57 1.99
C ASN A 616 38.67 3.32 2.66
N PRO A 617 37.64 2.92 1.91
CA PRO A 617 36.32 2.65 2.49
C PRO A 617 36.35 1.47 3.48
N VAL A 618 35.81 1.70 4.67
CA VAL A 618 35.57 0.74 5.76
C VAL A 618 34.12 0.83 6.20
N VAL A 619 33.70 -0.05 7.11
CA VAL A 619 32.44 0.11 7.83
C VAL A 619 32.74 0.26 9.31
N VAL A 620 32.02 1.14 10.00
CA VAL A 620 32.28 1.44 11.42
C VAL A 620 30.96 1.43 12.18
N GLU A 621 30.92 0.65 13.26
CA GLU A 621 29.82 0.66 14.23
C GLU A 621 30.35 1.03 15.63
N ARG A 622 29.46 1.55 16.46
CA ARG A 622 29.75 1.93 17.85
C ARG A 622 28.79 1.23 18.82
N PRO A 623 29.13 0.02 19.31
CA PRO A 623 28.43 -0.59 20.44
C PRO A 623 28.78 0.10 21.75
N MET A 624 27.78 0.36 22.58
CA MET A 624 27.90 0.94 23.92
C MET A 624 27.04 0.14 24.90
N TYR A 625 27.68 -0.38 25.95
CA TYR A 625 27.05 -1.11 27.06
C TYR A 625 27.02 -0.23 28.29
N PHE A 626 25.92 -0.20 29.03
CA PHE A 626 25.78 0.72 30.14
C PHE A 626 25.00 0.16 31.34
N THR A 627 25.35 0.70 32.51
CA THR A 627 24.53 0.71 33.71
C THR A 627 24.62 2.13 34.29
N ASP A 628 23.50 2.83 34.44
CA ASP A 628 23.47 4.18 35.00
C ASP A 628 22.22 4.40 35.86
N ASN A 629 22.24 5.41 36.69
CA ASN A 629 21.08 5.85 37.46
C ASN A 629 20.37 7.00 36.72
N ILE A 630 19.34 6.67 35.99
CA ILE A 630 18.53 7.59 35.18
C ILE A 630 17.17 7.82 35.90
N PRO A 631 17.00 8.87 36.69
CA PRO A 631 15.80 9.02 37.56
C PRO A 631 14.49 9.00 36.80
N ASN A 632 14.39 9.69 35.65
CA ASN A 632 13.15 9.76 34.84
C ASN A 632 12.84 8.42 34.18
N ALA A 633 13.87 7.62 33.86
CA ALA A 633 13.70 6.27 33.34
C ALA A 633 13.43 5.21 34.42
N GLY A 634 13.23 5.62 35.67
CA GLY A 634 12.89 4.68 36.77
C GLY A 634 14.07 4.33 37.70
N GLY A 635 15.22 4.93 37.50
CA GLY A 635 16.39 4.77 38.37
C GLY A 635 17.53 3.97 37.72
N LYS A 636 17.98 2.87 38.38
CA LYS A 636 19.06 2.05 37.83
C LYS A 636 18.64 1.40 36.52
N THR A 637 19.18 1.89 35.41
CA THR A 637 18.90 1.44 34.04
C THR A 637 20.12 0.70 33.50
N THR A 638 19.89 -0.47 32.91
CA THR A 638 20.92 -1.31 32.28
C THR A 638 20.54 -1.61 30.85
N GLY A 639 21.49 -1.55 29.94
CA GLY A 639 21.19 -1.81 28.52
C GLY A 639 22.42 -1.67 27.63
N ALA A 640 22.15 -1.68 26.34
CA ALA A 640 23.14 -1.36 25.31
C ALA A 640 22.46 -0.73 24.10
N ALA A 641 23.26 -0.04 23.32
CA ALA A 641 22.89 0.47 22.00
C ALA A 641 24.04 0.25 21.02
N SER A 642 23.73 0.07 19.77
CA SER A 642 24.72 -0.01 18.67
C SER A 642 24.18 0.72 17.46
N GLU A 643 25.06 1.37 16.71
CA GLU A 643 24.68 2.12 15.52
C GLU A 643 25.83 2.17 14.50
N VAL A 644 25.48 2.38 13.24
CA VAL A 644 26.43 2.79 12.20
C VAL A 644 26.55 4.32 12.24
N GLY A 645 27.78 4.84 12.26
CA GLY A 645 28.01 6.28 12.36
C GLY A 645 27.52 7.06 11.13
N ALA A 646 27.14 8.32 11.32
CA ALA A 646 26.86 9.24 10.23
C ALA A 646 28.07 9.36 9.30
N THR A 647 27.90 9.34 7.99
CA THR A 647 29.01 9.42 7.02
C THR A 647 29.52 10.84 6.81
N ALA A 648 28.71 11.86 7.18
CA ALA A 648 29.06 13.28 7.15
C ALA A 648 28.22 14.08 8.15
N PRO A 649 28.75 15.18 8.73
CA PRO A 649 27.94 16.17 9.42
C PRO A 649 26.98 16.90 8.48
N GLY A 650 25.75 17.19 8.94
CA GLY A 650 24.70 17.88 8.23
C GLY A 650 24.17 19.11 8.97
N THR A 651 23.31 19.88 8.32
CA THR A 651 22.61 21.04 8.91
C THR A 651 21.19 20.72 9.37
N ASP A 652 20.68 19.58 8.96
CA ASP A 652 19.30 19.13 9.20
C ASP A 652 19.32 17.68 9.68
N TRP A 653 18.56 17.39 10.75
CA TRP A 653 18.42 16.06 11.33
C TRP A 653 16.98 15.80 11.78
N LEU A 654 16.46 14.63 11.47
CA LEU A 654 15.07 14.24 11.73
C LEU A 654 15.03 12.92 12.52
N PHE A 655 14.07 12.85 13.46
CA PHE A 655 13.83 11.71 14.35
C PHE A 655 12.34 11.48 14.51
N ALA A 656 11.86 10.28 14.24
CA ALA A 656 10.45 9.94 14.37
C ALA A 656 10.08 9.45 15.78
N GLU A 657 11.02 8.80 16.50
CA GLU A 657 10.79 8.29 17.86
C GLU A 657 11.28 9.30 18.92
N GLY A 658 10.69 9.18 20.09
CA GLY A 658 11.02 9.87 21.34
C GLY A 658 9.86 9.80 22.33
N SER A 659 10.14 9.71 23.63
CA SER A 659 9.10 9.60 24.65
C SER A 659 9.48 10.34 25.93
N THR A 660 8.53 11.09 26.45
CA THR A 660 8.61 11.73 27.78
C THR A 660 7.63 11.11 28.78
N GLN A 661 7.05 9.93 28.44
CA GLN A 661 6.13 9.26 29.36
C GLN A 661 6.87 8.76 30.63
N LEU A 662 6.10 8.43 31.66
CA LEU A 662 6.65 7.89 32.91
C LEU A 662 7.57 6.67 32.63
N HIS A 663 8.75 6.69 33.23
CA HIS A 663 9.84 5.72 33.02
C HIS A 663 10.56 5.80 31.67
N PHE A 664 10.46 6.93 30.98
CA PHE A 664 11.28 7.25 29.80
C PHE A 664 12.05 8.52 30.00
N GLN A 665 13.28 8.55 29.50
CA GLN A 665 14.14 9.71 29.42
C GLN A 665 14.73 9.80 28.01
N THR A 666 14.43 10.89 27.30
CA THR A 666 14.93 11.16 25.94
C THR A 666 15.91 12.31 25.95
N TYR A 667 17.04 12.14 25.24
CA TYR A 667 18.02 13.19 24.97
C TYR A 667 18.31 13.27 23.47
N TYR A 668 18.66 14.47 23.00
CA TYR A 668 19.37 14.65 21.73
C TYR A 668 20.81 15.07 22.03
N GLU A 669 21.78 14.34 21.47
CA GLU A 669 23.20 14.69 21.51
C GLU A 669 23.59 15.34 20.20
N LEU A 670 24.11 16.56 20.28
CA LEU A 670 24.51 17.34 19.14
C LEU A 670 26.04 17.55 19.20
N ALA A 671 26.78 17.06 18.21
CA ALA A 671 28.22 17.17 18.15
C ALA A 671 28.67 18.01 16.95
N ASN A 672 29.60 18.91 17.22
CA ASN A 672 30.22 19.80 16.26
C ASN A 672 31.70 19.47 16.07
N PHE A 673 32.01 18.93 14.89
CA PHE A 673 33.36 18.53 14.50
C PHE A 673 34.13 19.66 13.81
N GLY A 674 33.51 20.83 13.62
CA GLY A 674 34.06 22.00 12.96
C GLY A 674 34.72 22.98 13.89
N ALA A 675 35.45 23.95 13.29
CA ALA A 675 36.19 24.99 14.02
C ALA A 675 35.32 26.18 14.50
N ASN A 676 34.07 26.27 13.99
CA ASN A 676 33.12 27.33 14.35
C ASN A 676 32.05 26.78 15.26
N THR A 677 31.60 27.58 16.25
CA THR A 677 30.42 27.22 17.04
C THR A 677 29.20 27.09 16.13
N ALA A 678 28.38 26.13 16.36
CA ALA A 678 27.12 25.92 15.66
C ALA A 678 25.93 26.39 16.54
N ASN A 679 25.00 27.13 15.94
CA ASN A 679 23.72 27.47 16.57
C ASN A 679 22.64 26.63 15.98
N ALA A 680 22.17 25.68 16.74
CA ALA A 680 21.11 24.76 16.34
C ALA A 680 19.75 25.19 16.93
N THR A 681 18.69 24.73 16.31
CA THR A 681 17.32 24.78 16.81
C THR A 681 16.76 23.38 16.87
N VAL A 682 16.35 22.96 18.05
CA VAL A 682 15.61 21.71 18.27
C VAL A 682 14.13 22.04 18.24
N LYS A 683 13.41 21.60 17.20
CA LYS A 683 11.97 21.69 17.07
C LYS A 683 11.38 20.34 17.48
N LEU A 684 10.63 20.33 18.58
CA LEU A 684 9.88 19.17 19.04
C LEU A 684 8.50 19.18 18.40
N GLU A 685 8.05 18.03 17.89
CA GLU A 685 6.74 17.82 17.28
C GLU A 685 6.02 16.70 18.06
N PHE A 686 4.87 17.04 18.67
CA PHE A 686 4.14 16.14 19.55
C PHE A 686 3.02 15.39 18.81
N SER A 687 2.59 14.24 19.34
CA SER A 687 1.54 13.43 18.74
C SER A 687 0.19 14.14 18.58
N ASP A 688 -0.05 15.25 19.27
CA ASP A 688 -1.26 16.09 19.15
C ASP A 688 -1.13 17.20 18.09
N GLY A 689 -0.03 17.23 17.33
CA GLY A 689 0.27 18.24 16.31
C GLY A 689 0.82 19.56 16.86
N THR A 690 1.02 19.68 18.19
CA THR A 690 1.66 20.86 18.77
C THR A 690 3.17 20.81 18.58
N THR A 691 3.80 21.96 18.39
CA THR A 691 5.24 22.09 18.18
C THR A 691 5.87 23.11 19.12
N ALA A 692 7.14 22.90 19.47
CA ALA A 692 7.93 23.86 20.26
C ALA A 692 9.39 23.86 19.80
N SER A 693 10.01 25.05 19.72
CA SER A 693 11.38 25.22 19.24
C SER A 693 12.29 25.81 20.30
N TYR A 694 13.49 25.25 20.41
CA TYR A 694 14.48 25.62 21.43
C TYR A 694 15.84 25.84 20.79
N PRO A 695 16.48 26.98 21.05
CA PRO A 695 17.83 27.27 20.59
C PRO A 695 18.86 26.47 21.41
N VAL A 696 19.84 25.91 20.74
CA VAL A 696 20.94 25.13 21.33
C VAL A 696 22.26 25.59 20.72
N THR A 697 23.26 25.88 21.55
CA THR A 697 24.61 26.23 21.08
C THR A 697 25.53 25.02 21.24
N VAL A 698 26.15 24.57 20.13
CA VAL A 698 27.10 23.46 20.10
C VAL A 698 28.51 24.01 19.89
N PRO A 699 29.43 23.94 20.90
CA PRO A 699 30.75 24.52 20.80
C PRO A 699 31.58 23.86 19.70
N ALA A 700 32.53 24.61 19.14
CA ALA A 700 33.51 24.07 18.19
C ALA A 700 34.29 22.89 18.82
N TYR A 701 34.45 21.79 18.06
CA TYR A 701 35.09 20.55 18.50
C TYR A 701 34.51 19.97 19.80
N GLY A 702 33.21 20.10 19.99
CA GLY A 702 32.53 19.67 21.20
C GLY A 702 31.12 19.20 20.93
N PHE A 703 30.38 18.96 21.99
CA PHE A 703 29.00 18.46 21.93
C PHE A 703 28.13 19.16 23.00
N THR A 704 26.81 19.00 22.84
CA THR A 704 25.79 19.53 23.76
C THR A 704 24.65 18.53 23.85
N THR A 705 24.23 18.19 25.08
CA THR A 705 23.05 17.35 25.37
C THR A 705 21.83 18.25 25.51
N PHE A 706 20.75 17.93 24.79
CA PHE A 706 19.43 18.54 24.95
C PHE A 706 18.48 17.57 25.66
N ASP A 707 17.99 17.92 26.82
CA ASP A 707 17.06 17.10 27.63
C ASP A 707 15.61 17.37 27.21
N VAL A 708 15.01 16.42 26.50
CA VAL A 708 13.61 16.50 26.01
C VAL A 708 12.62 16.52 27.17
N ASN A 709 12.86 15.75 28.23
CA ASN A 709 11.98 15.67 29.39
C ASN A 709 11.89 16.98 30.20
N ALA A 710 12.87 17.86 30.05
CA ALA A 710 12.83 19.23 30.59
C ALA A 710 11.83 20.13 29.83
N HIS A 711 11.32 19.69 28.67
CA HIS A 711 10.46 20.43 27.76
C HIS A 711 9.20 19.64 27.38
N PRO A 712 8.38 19.23 28.36
CA PRO A 712 7.21 18.37 28.08
C PRO A 712 6.15 19.10 27.27
N GLY A 713 5.55 18.37 26.29
CA GLY A 713 4.37 18.80 25.55
C GLY A 713 3.06 18.38 26.22
N ASN A 714 1.95 18.50 25.49
CA ASN A 714 0.65 18.03 25.94
C ASN A 714 0.52 16.50 25.86
N THR A 715 1.31 15.88 24.98
CA THR A 715 1.40 14.43 24.80
C THR A 715 2.82 13.96 25.08
N THR A 716 2.98 12.67 25.35
CA THR A 716 4.30 12.10 25.72
C THR A 716 5.09 11.56 24.53
N GLY A 717 4.43 11.26 23.41
CA GLY A 717 5.09 10.90 22.16
C GLY A 717 5.62 12.15 21.46
N VAL A 718 6.89 12.15 21.09
CA VAL A 718 7.58 13.29 20.51
C VAL A 718 8.51 12.85 19.37
N SER A 719 8.52 13.62 18.28
CA SER A 719 9.51 13.56 17.21
C SER A 719 10.27 14.87 17.16
N ALA A 720 11.36 14.96 16.41
CA ALA A 720 12.16 16.18 16.33
C ALA A 720 12.69 16.49 14.93
N GLU A 721 12.79 17.77 14.66
CA GLU A 721 13.54 18.38 13.57
C GLU A 721 14.63 19.26 14.18
N ILE A 722 15.90 19.00 13.86
CA ILE A 722 17.03 19.77 14.36
C ILE A 722 17.71 20.43 13.18
N THR A 723 17.73 21.78 13.20
CA THR A 723 18.40 22.59 12.16
C THR A 723 19.59 23.32 12.75
N SER A 724 20.63 23.55 11.97
CA SER A 724 21.85 24.25 12.43
C SER A 724 22.44 25.15 11.37
N ASP A 725 23.08 26.24 11.79
CA ASP A 725 23.82 27.19 10.93
C ASP A 725 25.19 26.66 10.47
N ASN A 726 25.75 25.69 11.16
CA ASN A 726 27.00 25.01 10.81
C ASN A 726 26.77 23.49 10.92
N PRO A 727 27.42 22.64 10.09
CA PRO A 727 27.22 21.20 10.11
C PRO A 727 27.53 20.57 11.48
N ILE A 728 26.60 19.80 11.98
CA ILE A 728 26.69 18.99 13.20
C ILE A 728 26.31 17.54 12.91
N VAL A 729 26.49 16.65 13.87
CA VAL A 729 25.82 15.32 13.88
C VAL A 729 24.90 15.30 15.09
N ALA A 730 23.74 14.68 14.94
CA ALA A 730 22.78 14.52 16.00
C ALA A 730 22.35 13.05 16.15
N ASP A 731 22.42 12.56 17.40
CA ASP A 731 21.95 11.23 17.81
C ASP A 731 20.83 11.41 18.84
N ARG A 732 19.89 10.45 18.89
CA ARG A 732 18.85 10.41 19.91
C ARG A 732 19.07 9.25 20.85
N LEU A 733 19.30 9.53 22.14
CA LEU A 733 19.34 8.55 23.21
C LEU A 733 18.01 8.50 23.92
N MET A 734 17.51 7.28 24.16
CA MET A 734 16.32 7.07 24.96
C MET A 734 16.57 5.95 25.96
N TYR A 735 16.47 6.26 27.27
CA TYR A 735 16.55 5.31 28.38
C TYR A 735 15.15 5.00 28.90
N PHE A 736 14.89 3.75 29.29
CA PHE A 736 13.54 3.34 29.68
C PHE A 736 13.48 2.17 30.67
N HIS A 737 12.31 2.10 31.37
CA HIS A 737 11.77 0.87 31.95
C HIS A 737 10.37 0.65 31.36
N TYR A 738 10.29 -0.22 30.36
CA TYR A 738 9.08 -0.41 29.56
C TYR A 738 8.11 -1.40 30.18
N GLY A 739 6.81 -1.05 30.12
CA GLY A 739 5.68 -1.91 30.46
C GLY A 739 5.58 -2.30 31.95
N SER A 740 4.68 -3.20 32.26
CA SER A 740 4.48 -3.71 33.63
C SER A 740 5.62 -4.61 34.10
N ALA A 741 6.35 -5.23 33.18
CA ALA A 741 7.54 -6.01 33.46
C ALA A 741 8.77 -5.14 33.72
N LEU A 742 8.69 -3.84 33.43
CA LEU A 742 9.77 -2.85 33.58
C LEU A 742 11.06 -3.28 32.88
N TYR A 743 10.96 -3.66 31.60
CA TYR A 743 12.13 -3.99 30.78
C TYR A 743 13.09 -2.79 30.73
N SER A 744 14.27 -2.96 31.31
CA SER A 744 15.29 -1.92 31.42
C SER A 744 16.13 -1.90 30.14
N GLY A 745 16.37 -0.72 29.57
CA GLY A 745 17.15 -0.60 28.36
C GLY A 745 17.45 0.83 27.97
N GLY A 746 18.10 0.96 26.84
CA GLY A 746 18.29 2.23 26.14
C GLY A 746 18.58 2.00 24.69
N THR A 747 18.17 2.95 23.86
CA THR A 747 18.42 3.00 22.42
C THR A 747 19.22 4.22 22.07
N ASP A 748 19.99 4.15 21.00
CA ASP A 748 20.72 5.27 20.43
C ASP A 748 20.65 5.17 18.91
N VAL A 749 20.24 6.26 18.26
CA VAL A 749 19.96 6.29 16.83
C VAL A 749 20.49 7.58 16.23
N VAL A 750 21.32 7.49 15.21
CA VAL A 750 21.73 8.64 14.38
C VAL A 750 20.52 9.08 13.55
N GLY A 751 20.20 10.38 13.54
CA GLY A 751 19.12 10.94 12.75
C GLY A 751 19.35 10.84 11.24
N VAL A 752 18.29 11.02 10.46
CA VAL A 752 18.40 11.20 9.00
C VAL A 752 18.46 12.68 8.64
N THR A 753 19.20 13.01 7.58
CA THR A 753 19.34 14.40 7.10
C THR A 753 18.24 14.85 6.16
N ALA A 754 17.37 13.94 5.74
CA ALA A 754 16.21 14.22 4.90
C ALA A 754 15.13 13.16 5.13
N ALA A 755 13.88 13.59 5.08
CA ALA A 755 12.74 12.69 5.03
C ALA A 755 12.68 11.96 3.68
N SER A 756 12.16 10.73 3.67
CA SER A 756 12.00 9.91 2.47
C SER A 756 10.54 9.54 2.25
N ASN A 757 10.21 9.15 1.03
CA ASN A 757 8.89 8.62 0.75
C ASN A 757 8.77 7.10 1.04
N VAL A 758 9.87 6.43 1.39
CA VAL A 758 9.87 4.98 1.65
C VAL A 758 10.93 4.59 2.67
N TYR A 759 10.58 3.63 3.54
CA TYR A 759 11.46 3.00 4.53
C TYR A 759 11.21 1.51 4.57
N SER A 760 12.27 0.70 4.74
CA SER A 760 12.20 -0.76 4.87
C SER A 760 12.88 -1.24 6.13
N PHE A 761 12.27 -2.25 6.78
CA PHE A 761 12.75 -2.91 8.00
C PHE A 761 12.74 -4.43 7.78
N ALA A 762 13.84 -5.11 8.08
CA ALA A 762 13.92 -6.56 7.97
C ALA A 762 13.60 -7.27 9.29
N GLU A 763 13.97 -6.68 10.44
CA GLU A 763 13.63 -7.21 11.76
C GLU A 763 12.23 -6.77 12.17
N GLY A 764 11.61 -7.54 13.07
CA GLY A 764 10.36 -7.31 13.77
C GLY A 764 9.83 -8.62 14.31
N TYR A 765 9.33 -8.61 15.56
CA TYR A 765 8.78 -9.80 16.18
C TYR A 765 7.61 -9.49 17.12
N THR A 766 6.45 -10.11 16.88
CA THR A 766 5.21 -9.81 17.61
C THR A 766 4.75 -10.91 18.57
N ALA A 767 5.49 -12.02 18.68
CA ALA A 767 5.10 -13.12 19.55
C ALA A 767 5.77 -13.05 20.94
N GLY A 768 5.18 -13.74 21.92
CA GLY A 768 5.74 -13.85 23.27
C GLY A 768 5.80 -12.51 24.00
N ASN A 769 6.97 -12.16 24.51
CA ASN A 769 7.22 -10.94 25.28
C ASN A 769 7.88 -9.84 24.43
N PHE A 770 7.61 -9.81 23.14
CA PHE A 770 8.05 -8.76 22.25
C PHE A 770 6.92 -7.77 22.01
N HIS A 771 7.26 -6.49 22.05
CA HIS A 771 6.34 -5.36 21.86
C HIS A 771 6.92 -4.44 20.79
N GLU A 772 6.42 -4.57 19.61
CA GLU A 772 6.90 -3.86 18.43
C GLU A 772 6.00 -2.68 18.11
N TYR A 773 6.63 -1.56 17.78
CA TYR A 773 5.97 -0.34 17.34
C TYR A 773 6.60 0.16 16.05
N LEU A 774 5.85 0.96 15.35
CA LEU A 774 6.32 1.78 14.24
C LEU A 774 5.95 3.22 14.53
N THR A 775 6.92 4.12 14.48
CA THR A 775 6.73 5.55 14.67
C THR A 775 7.00 6.28 13.36
N ILE A 776 6.09 7.16 13.01
CA ILE A 776 6.12 7.90 11.75
C ILE A 776 6.02 9.39 12.07
N GLN A 777 7.07 10.14 11.74
CA GLN A 777 7.08 11.61 11.76
C GLN A 777 6.65 12.12 10.40
N ASN A 778 5.74 13.08 10.39
CA ASN A 778 5.47 13.91 9.24
C ASN A 778 6.04 15.33 9.48
N PRO A 779 7.23 15.68 8.95
CA PRO A 779 7.82 16.98 9.15
C PRO A 779 7.20 18.08 8.26
N THR A 780 6.28 17.73 7.37
CA THR A 780 5.69 18.65 6.38
C THR A 780 4.51 19.43 6.95
N GLY A 781 4.13 20.51 6.28
CA GLY A 781 2.96 21.34 6.65
C GLY A 781 1.62 20.79 6.17
N THR A 782 1.57 19.59 5.54
CA THR A 782 0.38 18.93 5.02
C THR A 782 0.23 17.55 5.64
N ASN A 783 -1.00 17.04 5.72
CA ASN A 783 -1.21 15.65 6.10
C ASN A 783 -0.69 14.74 4.99
N GLU A 784 0.01 13.67 5.37
CA GLU A 784 0.49 12.65 4.44
C GLU A 784 -0.29 11.36 4.62
N THR A 785 -0.68 10.74 3.52
CA THR A 785 -1.19 9.37 3.52
C THR A 785 -0.01 8.42 3.50
N VAL A 786 0.01 7.45 4.40
CA VAL A 786 1.11 6.49 4.54
C VAL A 786 0.56 5.08 4.48
N ALA A 787 1.06 4.30 3.53
CA ALA A 787 0.82 2.87 3.44
C ALA A 787 1.90 2.11 4.23
N VAL A 788 1.50 1.20 5.10
CA VAL A 788 2.38 0.33 5.87
C VAL A 788 2.13 -1.10 5.45
N THR A 789 3.11 -1.70 4.78
CA THR A 789 3.05 -3.07 4.28
C THR A 789 3.79 -4.01 5.22
N PHE A 790 3.16 -5.11 5.59
CA PHE A 790 3.67 -6.12 6.48
C PHE A 790 3.89 -7.43 5.72
N PHE A 791 5.07 -8.03 5.89
CA PHE A 791 5.42 -9.34 5.35
C PHE A 791 5.53 -10.34 6.51
N VAL A 792 4.58 -11.25 6.62
CA VAL A 792 4.44 -12.17 7.76
C VAL A 792 4.19 -13.59 7.27
N ASN A 793 5.17 -14.48 7.48
CA ASN A 793 5.03 -15.90 7.12
C ASN A 793 4.59 -16.16 5.65
N GLY A 794 5.04 -15.33 4.70
CA GLY A 794 4.65 -15.41 3.30
C GLY A 794 3.31 -14.76 2.96
N LEU A 795 2.64 -14.15 3.94
CA LEU A 795 1.46 -13.31 3.75
C LEU A 795 1.88 -11.85 3.65
N ILE A 796 1.23 -11.12 2.77
CA ILE A 796 1.39 -9.66 2.64
C ILE A 796 0.06 -9.03 2.98
N PHE A 797 0.06 -8.01 3.81
CA PHE A 797 -1.09 -7.17 4.05
C PHE A 797 -0.66 -5.74 4.36
N GLN A 798 -1.54 -4.79 4.14
CA GLN A 798 -1.24 -3.37 4.24
C GLN A 798 -2.27 -2.68 5.14
N GLU A 799 -1.79 -1.67 5.85
CA GLU A 799 -2.62 -0.70 6.56
C GLU A 799 -2.33 0.69 6.01
N GLN A 800 -3.36 1.48 5.81
CA GLN A 800 -3.23 2.86 5.38
C GLN A 800 -3.58 3.79 6.54
N ILE A 801 -2.70 4.76 6.81
CA ILE A 801 -2.87 5.72 7.88
C ILE A 801 -2.69 7.15 7.38
N THR A 802 -3.19 8.11 8.14
CA THR A 802 -2.90 9.53 7.95
C THR A 802 -1.86 9.99 8.97
N ALA A 803 -0.70 10.43 8.51
CA ALA A 803 0.27 11.15 9.32
C ALA A 803 -0.03 12.65 9.27
N SER A 804 -0.54 13.22 10.36
CA SER A 804 -0.92 14.62 10.42
C SER A 804 0.31 15.53 10.29
N ALA A 805 0.11 16.74 9.73
CA ALA A 805 1.17 17.74 9.57
C ALA A 805 1.89 18.05 10.88
N HIS A 806 3.23 18.13 10.83
CA HIS A 806 4.10 18.45 11.98
C HIS A 806 3.78 17.59 13.22
N SER A 807 3.57 16.31 13.03
CA SER A 807 3.20 15.40 14.13
C SER A 807 3.87 14.04 14.01
N ARG A 808 3.72 13.28 15.08
CA ARG A 808 4.12 11.88 15.17
C ARG A 808 2.90 10.97 15.27
N THR A 809 2.89 9.91 14.49
CA THR A 809 1.94 8.80 14.57
C THR A 809 2.65 7.55 15.07
N THR A 810 2.04 6.80 15.99
CA THR A 810 2.59 5.53 16.49
C THR A 810 1.62 4.40 16.22
N LEU A 811 2.10 3.34 15.59
CA LEU A 811 1.37 2.08 15.40
C LEU A 811 1.89 1.03 16.38
N ASN A 812 0.97 0.30 17.02
CA ASN A 812 1.31 -0.89 17.80
C ASN A 812 1.19 -2.12 16.89
N ILE A 813 2.32 -2.64 16.44
CA ILE A 813 2.37 -3.71 15.45
C ILE A 813 1.78 -5.02 16.00
N ASN A 814 1.96 -5.31 17.29
CA ASN A 814 1.33 -6.49 17.90
C ASN A 814 -0.20 -6.47 17.76
N ASN A 815 -0.84 -5.30 17.89
CA ASN A 815 -2.29 -5.19 17.78
C ASN A 815 -2.78 -5.42 16.34
N ILE A 816 -1.98 -5.03 15.36
CA ILE A 816 -2.27 -5.18 13.93
C ILE A 816 -2.04 -6.62 13.49
N ILE A 817 -0.89 -7.19 13.84
CA ILE A 817 -0.41 -8.49 13.33
C ILE A 817 -1.00 -9.69 14.08
N ASN A 818 -1.03 -9.67 15.41
CA ASN A 818 -1.39 -10.84 16.22
C ASN A 818 -2.81 -11.40 15.96
N PRO A 819 -3.81 -10.62 15.56
CA PRO A 819 -5.11 -11.17 15.15
C PRO A 819 -5.05 -12.05 13.89
N ILE A 820 -4.03 -11.86 13.03
CA ILE A 820 -3.86 -12.54 11.74
C ILE A 820 -2.81 -13.64 11.89
N SER A 821 -1.64 -13.29 12.42
CA SER A 821 -0.49 -14.18 12.64
C SER A 821 0.39 -13.56 13.72
N SER A 822 1.17 -14.36 14.43
CA SER A 822 2.14 -13.84 15.40
C SER A 822 3.53 -14.41 15.09
N GLY A 823 4.56 -13.62 15.30
CA GLY A 823 5.95 -14.03 15.07
C GLY A 823 6.74 -13.01 14.28
N ALA A 824 7.55 -13.49 13.36
CA ALA A 824 8.45 -12.68 12.57
C ALA A 824 7.69 -11.82 11.55
N VAL A 825 8.00 -10.54 11.50
CA VAL A 825 7.44 -9.57 10.57
C VAL A 825 8.57 -8.70 10.00
N SER A 826 8.49 -8.36 8.72
CA SER A 826 9.24 -7.25 8.13
C SER A 826 8.27 -6.19 7.62
N ILE A 827 8.72 -4.95 7.56
CA ILE A 827 7.83 -3.81 7.34
C ILE A 827 8.38 -2.92 6.22
N MET A 828 7.49 -2.44 5.36
CA MET A 828 7.75 -1.33 4.45
C MET A 828 6.78 -0.20 4.74
N VAL A 829 7.29 1.00 4.89
CA VAL A 829 6.53 2.24 5.11
C VAL A 829 6.64 3.09 3.87
N GLN A 830 5.54 3.59 3.36
CA GLN A 830 5.55 4.42 2.18
C GLN A 830 4.57 5.58 2.30
N ALA A 831 5.07 6.79 2.12
CA ALA A 831 4.23 7.96 1.93
C ALA A 831 3.71 7.98 0.48
N VAL A 832 2.38 8.01 0.32
CA VAL A 832 1.72 7.81 -0.98
C VAL A 832 0.95 9.05 -1.43
N TYR A 833 0.91 9.27 -2.75
CA TYR A 833 -0.01 10.22 -3.39
C TYR A 833 -1.47 9.76 -3.09
N PRO A 834 -2.53 10.63 -2.88
CA PRO A 834 -2.74 11.81 -3.73
C PRO A 834 -2.68 13.17 -3.04
N THR A 835 -2.41 13.24 -1.74
CA THR A 835 -2.51 14.50 -1.00
C THR A 835 -1.34 15.46 -1.23
N ASN A 836 -0.17 14.93 -1.59
CA ASN A 836 1.05 15.71 -1.83
C ASN A 836 1.78 15.16 -3.06
N PRO A 837 2.23 15.98 -4.03
CA PRO A 837 2.98 15.51 -5.21
C PRO A 837 4.37 14.95 -4.86
N SER A 838 4.89 15.18 -3.67
CA SER A 838 6.16 14.67 -3.16
C SER A 838 6.02 14.31 -1.69
N PRO A 839 5.23 13.28 -1.34
CA PRO A 839 4.97 12.94 0.05
C PRO A 839 6.24 12.35 0.68
N VAL A 840 6.58 12.79 1.88
CA VAL A 840 7.74 12.31 2.63
C VAL A 840 7.44 12.23 4.12
N VAL A 841 8.05 11.24 4.78
CA VAL A 841 7.97 11.01 6.23
C VAL A 841 9.33 10.58 6.75
N VAL A 842 9.45 10.39 8.07
CA VAL A 842 10.53 9.63 8.71
C VAL A 842 9.90 8.47 9.45
N ALA A 843 10.53 7.28 9.39
CA ALA A 843 10.02 6.09 10.07
C ALA A 843 11.11 5.42 10.91
N GLU A 844 10.77 5.11 12.16
CA GLU A 844 11.59 4.34 13.10
C GLU A 844 10.79 3.17 13.67
N ARG A 845 11.50 2.11 14.03
CA ARG A 845 10.91 0.88 14.58
C ARG A 845 11.47 0.58 15.96
N PRO A 846 10.87 1.12 17.04
CA PRO A 846 11.19 0.71 18.40
C PRO A 846 10.55 -0.63 18.75
N GLU A 847 11.37 -1.53 19.33
CA GLU A 847 10.94 -2.82 19.84
C GLU A 847 11.41 -3.00 21.29
N TYR A 848 10.51 -3.43 22.16
CA TYR A 848 10.80 -3.77 23.57
C TYR A 848 10.62 -5.26 23.78
N PHE A 849 11.56 -5.92 24.48
CA PHE A 849 11.56 -7.38 24.54
C PHE A 849 11.95 -7.97 25.88
N GLY A 850 11.43 -9.19 26.12
CA GLY A 850 11.95 -10.15 27.12
C GLY A 850 12.26 -11.47 26.42
N TYR A 851 13.52 -11.70 26.05
CA TYR A 851 14.00 -12.88 25.33
C TYR A 851 14.87 -13.74 26.25
N ASN A 852 14.41 -14.96 26.58
CA ASN A 852 15.04 -15.84 27.58
C ASN A 852 15.19 -15.10 28.92
N SER A 853 16.43 -14.81 29.34
CA SER A 853 16.77 -14.01 30.54
C SER A 853 17.13 -12.56 30.19
N ASP A 854 17.29 -12.25 28.90
CA ASP A 854 17.72 -10.95 28.43
C ASP A 854 16.47 -10.05 28.21
N GLN A 855 16.61 -8.78 28.52
CA GLN A 855 15.50 -7.83 28.41
C GLN A 855 16.03 -6.47 27.98
N GLY A 856 15.25 -5.74 27.19
CA GLY A 856 15.69 -4.46 26.68
C GLY A 856 14.76 -3.87 25.64
N GLY A 857 15.33 -3.10 24.78
CA GLY A 857 14.69 -2.61 23.56
C GLY A 857 15.73 -2.15 22.57
N THR A 858 15.30 -2.14 21.35
CA THR A 858 16.06 -1.69 20.17
C THR A 858 15.27 -0.63 19.42
N ASP A 859 15.92 0.15 18.62
CA ASP A 859 15.30 1.09 17.72
C ASP A 859 16.20 1.34 16.52
N VAL A 860 15.61 1.40 15.34
CA VAL A 860 16.32 1.65 14.09
C VAL A 860 15.51 2.60 13.21
N ILE A 861 16.17 3.49 12.48
CA ILE A 861 15.58 4.20 11.34
C ILE A 861 15.60 3.27 10.13
N GLY A 862 14.48 3.16 9.42
CA GLY A 862 14.37 2.26 8.28
C GLY A 862 15.31 2.65 7.12
N TYR A 863 15.67 1.67 6.30
CA TYR A 863 16.48 1.89 5.11
C TYR A 863 15.70 2.57 4.00
N THR A 864 16.27 3.58 3.35
CA THR A 864 15.63 4.42 2.32
C THR A 864 16.14 4.19 0.89
N GLY A 865 17.17 3.35 0.71
CA GLY A 865 17.79 3.12 -0.61
C GLY A 865 18.80 4.19 -1.03
N SER A 866 19.08 5.18 -0.22
CA SER A 866 20.01 6.30 -0.50
C SER A 866 21.32 6.14 0.25
#